data_a1ce24853214e00b981df2d323a1ac9f
#
_entry.id   a1ce24853214e00b981df2d323a1ac9f
#
_cell.length_a   1.000
_cell.length_b   1.000
_cell.length_c   1.000
_cell.angle_alpha   90.00
_cell.angle_beta   90.00
_cell.angle_gamma   90.00
#
_symmetry.space_group_name_H-M   'P 1'
#
loop_
_entity.id
_entity.type
_entity.pdbx_description
1 polymer ?
#
loop_
_entity_poly.entity_id
_entity_poly.type
_entity_poly.pdbx_seq_one_letter_code
_entity_poly.pdbx_strand_id
1 'polypeptide(L)'
;MQFLQAKTPPFWWRLCFVAGAAAFSLLIILQPPPWRVLAEVGSLDNLNFTRSIFFYTWLAGAAAIVIMLALAVLAPWWAGAPAPDGSPSSRPRTPRWFWPMALAAVLACGAIAGPTLSHSLWDDENESLAYYSLGRYVREGEEGKVRFREWPWKRTIFSYTTPNNHVFHNVLSRSSNALWRAVARPSGLQFHYLPVRLPAFLAALAAVAALAFLLKEFGFPAAGIAAAWFLALQPWFTEHAAVARGYSLVMLLALLAIIAWRRALLHGTWTWWGTFAIAQFLALWTYPGVLFLLAPLNFATVLLIWRRPAPVTGPVRTQLSRWFCVNSITAAALLPLLLPLLPQMKKYIAGLDTVDIGAAWMNDVFWFFAGGAPWLRGTSSANWKYHDVQIITEALGPWALWVLGTVVVLPFLVGVVRLARSGWTGFAVALCTIAAPCAQVLYAKHQRIFIWEWYVIFALPFVAMFWGLGVSALAGLLGRLPPRLPWTAPLAGAALLFLYASTTQPVRAWQASHTKTPHLESTLLTRSNAGDYRSRKNRHILTFSITNASYSYDPNLIVLKNPAELALLCLQADREKRPLYGSLGHIHLMENDHPRELALLRDQRLFGRSTKIGGADAGWDRYVFIYTPGSASKYDFTSALTPDELAWVEANVMKRPEAVFTEKKK
;
A
#
# COMPACT_ATOMS: atom_id res chain seq x y z
N MET A 1 32.98 3.73 -10.86
CA MET A 1 32.69 4.04 -9.45
C MET A 1 33.92 4.43 -8.59
N GLN A 2 35.13 4.20 -9.01
CA GLN A 2 36.37 4.68 -8.33
C GLN A 2 36.56 6.22 -8.39
N PHE A 3 35.98 6.90 -9.37
CA PHE A 3 36.08 8.36 -9.53
C PHE A 3 35.50 9.21 -8.40
N LEU A 4 34.56 8.66 -7.62
CA LEU A 4 33.95 9.36 -6.49
C LEU A 4 34.72 9.16 -5.16
N GLN A 5 35.78 8.37 -5.13
CA GLN A 5 36.64 8.19 -3.96
C GLN A 5 37.82 9.18 -3.89
N ALA A 6 38.15 9.84 -4.99
CA ALA A 6 39.10 10.93 -4.98
C ALA A 6 38.59 12.08 -4.12
N LYS A 7 39.43 12.69 -3.28
CA LYS A 7 39.16 13.87 -2.46
C LYS A 7 38.41 14.93 -3.27
N THR A 8 37.10 14.87 -3.33
CA THR A 8 36.32 15.91 -4.02
C THR A 8 36.52 17.20 -3.24
N PRO A 9 37.11 18.23 -3.82
CA PRO A 9 37.35 19.48 -3.11
C PRO A 9 36.02 20.03 -2.55
N PRO A 10 36.01 20.72 -1.41
CA PRO A 10 34.84 21.38 -0.86
C PRO A 10 34.09 22.26 -1.86
N PHE A 11 34.81 22.73 -2.89
CA PHE A 11 34.29 23.51 -4.01
C PHE A 11 33.18 22.78 -4.79
N TRP A 12 33.40 21.53 -5.18
CA TRP A 12 32.39 20.78 -5.95
C TRP A 12 31.12 20.52 -5.17
N TRP A 13 31.24 20.25 -3.87
CA TRP A 13 30.07 20.11 -3.00
C TRP A 13 29.30 21.43 -2.87
N ARG A 14 30.00 22.54 -2.69
CA ARG A 14 29.37 23.87 -2.69
C ARG A 14 28.61 24.12 -3.99
N LEU A 15 29.24 23.82 -5.13
CA LEU A 15 28.60 24.00 -6.43
C LEU A 15 27.33 23.14 -6.55
N CYS A 16 27.36 21.87 -6.14
CA CYS A 16 26.16 21.00 -6.14
C CYS A 16 25.03 21.55 -5.28
N PHE A 17 25.32 22.05 -4.08
CA PHE A 17 24.27 22.62 -3.21
C PHE A 17 23.76 23.97 -3.67
N VAL A 18 24.63 24.81 -4.23
CA VAL A 18 24.20 26.07 -4.87
C VAL A 18 23.32 25.77 -6.10
N ALA A 19 23.68 24.78 -6.91
CA ALA A 19 22.84 24.31 -8.00
C ALA A 19 21.49 23.77 -7.52
N GLY A 20 21.47 23.01 -6.42
CA GLY A 20 20.25 22.56 -5.74
C GLY A 20 19.38 23.72 -5.26
N ALA A 21 19.99 24.73 -4.62
CA ALA A 21 19.31 25.95 -4.21
C ALA A 21 18.73 26.70 -5.41
N ALA A 22 19.47 26.80 -6.52
CA ALA A 22 19.00 27.42 -7.76
C ALA A 22 17.80 26.65 -8.36
N ALA A 23 17.81 25.32 -8.33
CA ALA A 23 16.69 24.49 -8.77
C ALA A 23 15.41 24.76 -7.93
N PHE A 24 15.53 24.83 -6.60
CA PHE A 24 14.41 25.20 -5.74
C PHE A 24 13.97 26.65 -5.93
N SER A 25 14.91 27.57 -6.21
CA SER A 25 14.58 28.96 -6.55
C SER A 25 13.75 29.04 -7.84
N LEU A 26 14.12 28.26 -8.86
CA LEU A 26 13.35 28.15 -10.09
C LEU A 26 11.93 27.61 -9.82
N LEU A 27 11.83 26.57 -8.98
CA LEU A 27 10.52 26.03 -8.55
C LEU A 27 9.64 27.11 -7.91
N ILE A 28 10.21 27.96 -7.06
CA ILE A 28 9.49 29.06 -6.40
C ILE A 28 9.08 30.14 -7.41
N ILE A 29 9.99 30.57 -8.28
CA ILE A 29 9.74 31.66 -9.26
C ILE A 29 8.63 31.29 -10.25
N LEU A 30 8.54 30.02 -10.61
CA LEU A 30 7.51 29.50 -11.52
C LEU A 30 6.11 29.36 -10.89
N GLN A 31 5.97 29.70 -9.61
CA GLN A 31 4.70 29.57 -8.87
C GLN A 31 4.25 30.92 -8.30
N PRO A 32 2.92 31.12 -8.14
CA PRO A 32 2.43 32.31 -7.47
C PRO A 32 2.89 32.34 -6.00
N PRO A 33 3.37 33.49 -5.49
CA PRO A 33 3.83 33.57 -4.11
C PRO A 33 2.67 33.43 -3.11
N PRO A 34 2.93 32.93 -1.89
CA PRO A 34 1.90 32.60 -0.90
C PRO A 34 1.00 33.80 -0.53
N TRP A 35 1.57 34.99 -0.42
CA TRP A 35 0.82 36.21 -0.11
C TRP A 35 -0.20 36.56 -1.19
N ARG A 36 0.11 36.32 -2.47
CA ARG A 36 -0.83 36.52 -3.58
C ARG A 36 -1.94 35.49 -3.53
N VAL A 37 -1.59 34.21 -3.28
CA VAL A 37 -2.58 33.12 -3.13
C VAL A 37 -3.53 33.43 -1.98
N LEU A 38 -3.01 33.88 -0.83
CA LEU A 38 -3.83 34.27 0.33
C LEU A 38 -4.69 35.49 0.08
N ALA A 39 -4.19 36.53 -0.63
CA ALA A 39 -4.97 37.68 -0.98
C ALA A 39 -6.20 37.34 -1.85
N GLU A 40 -6.07 36.29 -2.69
CA GLU A 40 -7.18 35.85 -3.55
C GLU A 40 -8.23 35.01 -2.80
N VAL A 41 -7.85 34.27 -1.73
CA VAL A 41 -8.76 33.33 -1.05
C VAL A 41 -9.19 33.78 0.35
N GLY A 42 -8.53 34.77 0.93
CA GLY A 42 -8.81 35.37 2.24
C GLY A 42 -8.31 34.54 3.44
N SER A 43 -8.28 33.21 3.35
CA SER A 43 -7.81 32.34 4.44
C SER A 43 -7.23 31.03 3.94
N LEU A 44 -6.46 30.32 4.80
CA LEU A 44 -5.90 29.01 4.50
C LEU A 44 -6.98 27.94 4.30
N ASP A 45 -8.12 28.06 4.99
CA ASP A 45 -9.21 27.09 4.91
C ASP A 45 -9.93 27.13 3.55
N ASN A 46 -9.83 28.24 2.84
CA ASN A 46 -10.41 28.43 1.52
C ASN A 46 -9.51 27.96 0.37
N LEU A 47 -8.33 27.41 0.66
CA LEU A 47 -7.43 26.90 -0.36
C LEU A 47 -8.04 25.68 -1.06
N ASN A 48 -8.27 25.80 -2.37
CA ASN A 48 -8.57 24.63 -3.18
C ASN A 48 -7.29 23.78 -3.41
N PHE A 49 -7.46 22.57 -3.96
CA PHE A 49 -6.37 21.63 -4.18
C PHE A 49 -5.15 22.24 -4.90
N THR A 50 -5.37 22.97 -6.00
CA THR A 50 -4.26 23.54 -6.79
C THR A 50 -3.57 24.69 -6.05
N ARG A 51 -4.33 25.58 -5.40
CA ARG A 51 -3.77 26.69 -4.62
C ARG A 51 -3.04 26.21 -3.38
N SER A 52 -3.54 25.14 -2.75
CA SER A 52 -2.85 24.47 -1.63
C SER A 52 -1.48 23.95 -2.07
N ILE A 53 -1.39 23.27 -3.22
CA ILE A 53 -0.10 22.81 -3.74
C ILE A 53 0.85 24.00 -3.94
N PHE A 54 0.44 25.07 -4.61
CA PHE A 54 1.30 26.24 -4.85
C PHE A 54 1.76 26.87 -3.54
N PHE A 55 0.87 27.06 -2.59
CA PHE A 55 1.17 27.67 -1.31
C PHE A 55 2.23 26.88 -0.54
N TYR A 56 1.98 25.58 -0.35
CA TYR A 56 2.86 24.74 0.47
C TYR A 56 4.16 24.34 -0.24
N THR A 57 4.15 24.13 -1.56
CA THR A 57 5.40 23.87 -2.31
C THR A 57 6.30 25.11 -2.36
N TRP A 58 5.73 26.31 -2.39
CA TRP A 58 6.51 27.54 -2.31
C TRP A 58 7.23 27.67 -0.96
N LEU A 59 6.49 27.50 0.16
CA LEU A 59 7.08 27.53 1.51
C LEU A 59 8.15 26.44 1.69
N ALA A 60 7.86 25.24 1.23
CA ALA A 60 8.79 24.12 1.28
C ALA A 60 10.04 24.37 0.43
N GLY A 61 9.88 24.95 -0.76
CA GLY A 61 10.97 25.35 -1.63
C GLY A 61 11.86 26.41 -0.98
N ALA A 62 11.27 27.41 -0.31
CA ALA A 62 12.03 28.42 0.43
C ALA A 62 12.86 27.77 1.57
N ALA A 63 12.26 26.86 2.35
CA ALA A 63 12.98 26.09 3.35
C ALA A 63 14.09 25.23 2.75
N ALA A 64 13.84 24.57 1.63
CA ALA A 64 14.85 23.77 0.92
C ALA A 64 16.03 24.61 0.43
N ILE A 65 15.80 25.84 -0.06
CA ILE A 65 16.85 26.79 -0.45
C ILE A 65 17.73 27.09 0.77
N VAL A 66 17.12 27.42 1.92
CA VAL A 66 17.88 27.71 3.15
C VAL A 66 18.73 26.50 3.56
N ILE A 67 18.17 25.28 3.52
CA ILE A 67 18.90 24.06 3.83
C ILE A 67 20.08 23.85 2.86
N MET A 68 19.87 24.02 1.56
CA MET A 68 20.92 23.84 0.55
C MET A 68 22.04 24.87 0.71
N LEU A 69 21.70 26.13 0.95
CA LEU A 69 22.69 27.18 1.17
C LEU A 69 23.47 26.94 2.47
N ALA A 70 22.80 26.52 3.55
CA ALA A 70 23.48 26.15 4.79
C ALA A 70 24.45 24.98 4.57
N LEU A 71 24.07 23.94 3.81
CA LEU A 71 24.96 22.84 3.44
C LEU A 71 26.14 23.29 2.58
N ALA A 72 25.94 24.25 1.67
CA ALA A 72 27.03 24.84 0.87
C ALA A 72 28.01 25.61 1.74
N VAL A 73 27.56 26.39 2.72
CA VAL A 73 28.41 27.14 3.67
C VAL A 73 29.17 26.16 4.57
N LEU A 74 28.49 25.13 5.10
CA LEU A 74 29.07 24.13 5.98
C LEU A 74 29.92 23.07 5.25
N ALA A 75 30.04 23.14 3.92
CA ALA A 75 30.79 22.16 3.12
C ALA A 75 32.20 21.84 3.65
N PRO A 76 33.00 22.78 4.17
CA PRO A 76 34.33 22.47 4.72
C PRO A 76 34.26 21.51 5.93
N TRP A 77 33.15 21.46 6.63
CA TRP A 77 33.00 20.63 7.83
C TRP A 77 32.76 19.16 7.51
N TRP A 78 32.03 18.85 6.43
CA TRP A 78 31.61 17.50 6.14
C TRP A 78 32.22 16.93 4.85
N ALA A 79 32.74 17.80 3.93
CA ALA A 79 33.29 17.34 2.65
C ALA A 79 34.74 16.89 2.71
N GLY A 80 35.50 17.24 3.74
CA GLY A 80 36.96 17.18 3.73
C GLY A 80 37.63 15.94 4.34
N ALA A 81 36.90 15.03 4.99
CA ALA A 81 37.54 13.88 5.63
C ALA A 81 37.59 12.68 4.67
N PRO A 82 38.76 12.08 4.41
CA PRO A 82 38.86 10.84 3.64
C PRO A 82 38.06 9.73 4.30
N ALA A 83 37.54 8.79 3.51
CA ALA A 83 37.03 7.54 4.05
C ALA A 83 38.19 6.86 4.82
N PRO A 84 37.92 6.26 5.99
CA PRO A 84 38.96 5.51 6.66
C PRO A 84 39.45 4.41 5.72
N ASP A 85 40.77 4.31 5.53
CA ASP A 85 41.42 3.23 4.82
C ASP A 85 41.27 1.92 5.62
N GLY A 86 40.06 1.55 5.90
CA GLY A 86 39.73 0.26 6.48
C GLY A 86 39.87 -0.78 5.39
N SER A 87 40.99 -1.48 5.35
CA SER A 87 41.06 -2.76 4.68
C SER A 87 39.80 -3.57 5.05
N PRO A 88 39.04 -4.09 4.08
CA PRO A 88 37.86 -4.86 4.38
C PRO A 88 38.31 -6.03 5.28
N SER A 89 37.93 -5.97 6.57
CA SER A 89 38.03 -7.12 7.45
C SER A 89 37.47 -8.31 6.64
N SER A 90 38.22 -9.39 6.56
CA SER A 90 37.95 -10.56 5.74
C SER A 90 36.47 -10.92 5.86
N ARG A 91 35.68 -10.52 4.85
CA ARG A 91 34.23 -10.82 4.83
C ARG A 91 34.09 -12.33 4.88
N PRO A 92 33.32 -12.87 5.82
CA PRO A 92 33.07 -14.31 5.82
C PRO A 92 32.55 -14.70 4.43
N ARG A 93 33.19 -15.70 3.83
CA ARG A 93 32.85 -16.19 2.50
C ARG A 93 31.38 -16.59 2.50
N THR A 94 30.61 -16.03 1.58
CA THR A 94 29.21 -16.42 1.38
C THR A 94 29.17 -17.91 1.01
N PRO A 95 28.42 -18.75 1.75
CA PRO A 95 28.29 -20.16 1.39
C PRO A 95 27.73 -20.31 -0.04
N ARG A 96 28.21 -21.28 -0.81
CA ARG A 96 27.82 -21.49 -2.21
C ARG A 96 26.31 -21.72 -2.37
N TRP A 97 25.68 -22.36 -1.39
CA TRP A 97 24.24 -22.64 -1.40
C TRP A 97 23.36 -21.41 -1.16
N PHE A 98 23.92 -20.31 -0.65
CA PHE A 98 23.12 -19.14 -0.23
C PHE A 98 22.30 -18.51 -1.38
N TRP A 99 22.96 -18.20 -2.49
CA TRP A 99 22.27 -17.55 -3.59
C TRP A 99 21.25 -18.41 -4.32
N PRO A 100 21.53 -19.70 -4.62
CA PRO A 100 20.49 -20.60 -5.15
C PRO A 100 19.25 -20.71 -4.23
N MET A 101 19.45 -20.84 -2.92
CA MET A 101 18.34 -20.93 -1.96
C MET A 101 17.56 -19.61 -1.83
N ALA A 102 18.24 -18.47 -1.88
CA ALA A 102 17.59 -17.17 -1.90
C ALA A 102 16.76 -16.98 -3.19
N LEU A 103 17.32 -17.36 -4.34
CA LEU A 103 16.60 -17.32 -5.62
C LEU A 103 15.39 -18.25 -5.59
N ALA A 104 15.52 -19.45 -5.03
CA ALA A 104 14.39 -20.38 -4.89
C ALA A 104 13.25 -19.78 -4.05
N ALA A 105 13.57 -19.05 -2.96
CA ALA A 105 12.55 -18.34 -2.17
C ALA A 105 11.87 -17.21 -2.98
N VAL A 106 12.64 -16.45 -3.78
CA VAL A 106 12.09 -15.43 -4.68
C VAL A 106 11.16 -16.05 -5.72
N LEU A 107 11.57 -17.15 -6.35
CA LEU A 107 10.75 -17.87 -7.33
C LEU A 107 9.49 -18.46 -6.70
N ALA A 108 9.59 -19.00 -5.48
CA ALA A 108 8.43 -19.49 -4.74
C ALA A 108 7.43 -18.36 -4.44
N CYS A 109 7.91 -17.20 -3.98
CA CYS A 109 7.07 -16.02 -3.81
C CYS A 109 6.36 -15.62 -5.13
N GLY A 110 7.11 -15.60 -6.23
CA GLY A 110 6.56 -15.31 -7.55
C GLY A 110 5.51 -16.33 -8.00
N ALA A 111 5.75 -17.61 -7.76
CA ALA A 111 4.81 -18.68 -8.11
C ALA A 111 3.52 -18.64 -7.26
N ILE A 112 3.60 -18.24 -5.99
CA ILE A 112 2.45 -18.13 -5.09
C ILE A 112 1.64 -16.87 -5.40
N ALA A 113 2.29 -15.71 -5.53
CA ALA A 113 1.60 -14.44 -5.76
C ALA A 113 1.25 -14.18 -7.23
N GLY A 114 1.90 -14.85 -8.19
CA GLY A 114 1.71 -14.63 -9.62
C GLY A 114 0.28 -14.85 -10.11
N PRO A 115 -0.40 -15.95 -9.75
CA PRO A 115 -1.79 -16.19 -10.16
C PRO A 115 -2.75 -15.08 -9.76
N THR A 116 -2.55 -14.47 -8.59
CA THR A 116 -3.44 -13.40 -8.08
C THR A 116 -3.27 -12.06 -8.82
N LEU A 117 -2.22 -11.89 -9.63
CA LEU A 117 -2.06 -10.72 -10.50
C LEU A 117 -3.20 -10.54 -11.49
N SER A 118 -3.86 -11.63 -11.89
CA SER A 118 -4.98 -11.61 -12.83
C SER A 118 -6.34 -11.40 -12.17
N HIS A 119 -6.42 -11.42 -10.84
CA HIS A 119 -7.66 -11.20 -10.11
C HIS A 119 -8.21 -9.78 -10.34
N SER A 120 -9.51 -9.63 -10.13
CA SER A 120 -10.17 -8.33 -10.11
C SER A 120 -9.46 -7.35 -9.20
N LEU A 121 -9.40 -6.07 -9.58
CA LEU A 121 -8.92 -5.01 -8.68
C LEU A 121 -9.90 -4.88 -7.51
N TRP A 122 -9.40 -4.82 -6.29
CA TRP A 122 -10.23 -4.55 -5.13
C TRP A 122 -10.47 -3.05 -4.94
N ASP A 123 -11.34 -2.69 -4.00
CA ASP A 123 -11.83 -1.32 -3.87
C ASP A 123 -10.72 -0.29 -3.69
N ASP A 124 -9.76 -0.52 -2.79
CA ASP A 124 -8.63 0.40 -2.58
C ASP A 124 -7.74 0.57 -3.83
N GLU A 125 -7.57 -0.48 -4.64
CA GLU A 125 -6.85 -0.37 -5.92
C GLU A 125 -7.65 0.48 -6.91
N ASN A 126 -8.96 0.21 -7.04
CA ASN A 126 -9.86 0.98 -7.89
C ASN A 126 -9.89 2.45 -7.49
N GLU A 127 -9.99 2.75 -6.20
CA GLU A 127 -9.93 4.11 -5.68
C GLU A 127 -8.60 4.78 -6.01
N SER A 128 -7.51 4.09 -5.74
CA SER A 128 -6.16 4.61 -6.00
C SER A 128 -5.97 4.97 -7.47
N LEU A 129 -6.40 4.09 -8.37
CA LEU A 129 -6.29 4.29 -9.82
C LEU A 129 -7.26 5.37 -10.32
N ALA A 130 -8.52 5.32 -9.87
CA ALA A 130 -9.58 6.22 -10.34
C ALA A 130 -9.46 7.64 -9.81
N TYR A 131 -8.96 7.86 -8.59
CA TYR A 131 -8.95 9.17 -7.96
C TYR A 131 -7.57 9.82 -7.88
N TYR A 132 -6.49 9.03 -7.90
CA TYR A 132 -5.14 9.57 -7.66
C TYR A 132 -4.17 9.32 -8.82
N SER A 133 -4.20 8.12 -9.43
CA SER A 133 -3.15 7.69 -10.34
C SER A 133 -3.48 7.95 -11.81
N LEU A 134 -4.47 7.26 -12.35
CA LEU A 134 -4.73 7.23 -13.79
C LEU A 134 -5.84 8.16 -14.23
N GLY A 135 -7.01 7.98 -13.64
CA GLY A 135 -8.23 8.64 -14.05
C GLY A 135 -9.44 7.70 -14.02
N ARG A 136 -10.59 8.21 -14.42
CA ARG A 136 -11.83 7.44 -14.42
C ARG A 136 -12.68 7.73 -15.64
N TYR A 137 -13.58 6.80 -15.94
CA TYR A 137 -14.63 7.06 -16.92
C TYR A 137 -15.64 8.02 -16.33
N VAL A 138 -16.03 9.01 -17.11
CA VAL A 138 -17.04 10.01 -16.77
C VAL A 138 -18.00 10.16 -17.94
N ARG A 139 -19.27 10.41 -17.62
CA ARG A 139 -20.29 10.71 -18.60
C ARG A 139 -20.45 12.22 -18.71
N GLU A 140 -20.23 12.77 -19.89
CA GLU A 140 -20.20 14.22 -20.13
C GLU A 140 -21.08 14.64 -21.32
N GLY A 141 -21.54 15.91 -21.23
CA GLY A 141 -22.34 16.53 -22.27
C GLY A 141 -23.80 16.07 -22.31
N GLU A 142 -24.64 16.74 -23.10
CA GLU A 142 -26.08 16.47 -23.23
C GLU A 142 -26.37 15.08 -23.81
N GLU A 143 -25.47 14.57 -24.65
CA GLU A 143 -25.57 13.23 -25.22
C GLU A 143 -25.11 12.12 -24.26
N GLY A 144 -24.60 12.47 -23.07
CA GLY A 144 -24.12 11.53 -22.07
C GLY A 144 -22.98 10.65 -22.57
N LYS A 145 -22.06 11.17 -23.39
CA LYS A 145 -20.92 10.39 -23.89
C LYS A 145 -19.95 10.04 -22.77
N VAL A 146 -19.61 8.74 -22.69
CA VAL A 146 -18.60 8.26 -21.75
C VAL A 146 -17.20 8.53 -22.28
N ARG A 147 -16.40 9.25 -21.48
CA ARG A 147 -15.00 9.53 -21.80
C ARG A 147 -14.12 9.14 -20.60
N PHE A 148 -12.89 8.71 -20.88
CA PHE A 148 -11.90 8.55 -19.84
C PHE A 148 -11.25 9.91 -19.53
N ARG A 149 -11.46 10.41 -18.31
CA ARG A 149 -10.82 11.63 -17.80
C ARG A 149 -9.52 11.25 -17.13
N GLU A 150 -8.42 11.45 -17.85
CA GLU A 150 -7.08 11.23 -17.29
C GLU A 150 -6.72 12.35 -16.31
N TRP A 151 -6.11 11.98 -15.18
CA TRP A 151 -5.63 12.96 -14.20
C TRP A 151 -4.29 13.57 -14.61
N PRO A 152 -4.08 14.86 -14.36
CA PRO A 152 -2.75 15.48 -14.52
C PRO A 152 -1.77 14.89 -13.51
N TRP A 153 -0.47 14.82 -13.86
CA TRP A 153 0.59 14.31 -12.99
C TRP A 153 0.64 14.97 -11.61
N LYS A 154 0.31 16.27 -11.52
CA LYS A 154 0.19 16.99 -10.23
C LYS A 154 -0.76 16.29 -9.25
N ARG A 155 -1.83 15.66 -9.76
CA ARG A 155 -2.76 14.91 -8.90
C ARG A 155 -2.14 13.60 -8.42
N THR A 156 -1.42 12.90 -9.26
CA THR A 156 -0.70 11.67 -8.87
C THR A 156 0.34 11.94 -7.78
N ILE A 157 1.05 13.08 -7.87
CA ILE A 157 2.15 13.42 -6.97
C ILE A 157 1.66 14.05 -5.65
N PHE A 158 0.59 14.83 -5.68
CA PHE A 158 0.18 15.69 -4.56
C PHE A 158 -1.21 15.37 -3.98
N SER A 159 -1.91 14.33 -4.44
CA SER A 159 -3.21 13.97 -3.87
C SER A 159 -3.03 12.98 -2.72
N TYR A 160 -3.55 13.34 -1.55
CA TYR A 160 -3.50 12.50 -0.34
C TYR A 160 -4.80 12.67 0.46
N THR A 161 -5.94 12.49 -0.21
CA THR A 161 -7.25 12.66 0.41
C THR A 161 -7.66 11.47 1.26
N THR A 162 -6.98 10.33 1.11
CA THR A 162 -7.11 9.17 1.98
C THR A 162 -5.74 8.84 2.58
N PRO A 163 -5.62 8.59 3.91
CA PRO A 163 -4.33 8.33 4.58
C PRO A 163 -3.62 7.10 4.05
N ASN A 164 -4.33 6.22 3.39
CA ASN A 164 -3.79 5.00 2.82
C ASN A 164 -3.30 5.18 1.37
N ASN A 165 -3.10 6.41 0.91
CA ASN A 165 -2.55 6.64 -0.43
C ASN A 165 -1.02 6.48 -0.44
N HIS A 166 -0.51 5.65 -1.35
CA HIS A 166 0.92 5.39 -1.51
C HIS A 166 1.46 6.17 -2.72
N VAL A 167 1.80 7.44 -2.50
CA VAL A 167 2.06 8.41 -3.58
C VAL A 167 3.14 7.94 -4.55
N PHE A 168 4.32 7.54 -4.07
CA PHE A 168 5.40 7.09 -4.95
C PHE A 168 5.04 5.81 -5.72
N HIS A 169 4.29 4.89 -5.09
CA HIS A 169 3.77 3.72 -5.80
C HIS A 169 2.81 4.11 -6.92
N ASN A 170 1.94 5.11 -6.71
CA ASN A 170 1.04 5.61 -7.77
C ASN A 170 1.82 6.19 -8.96
N VAL A 171 2.93 6.88 -8.71
CA VAL A 171 3.84 7.34 -9.76
C VAL A 171 4.40 6.15 -10.55
N LEU A 172 4.84 5.09 -9.87
CA LEU A 172 5.37 3.88 -10.52
C LEU A 172 4.28 3.14 -11.30
N SER A 173 3.08 2.95 -10.73
CA SER A 173 1.94 2.29 -11.40
C SER A 173 1.50 3.05 -12.64
N ARG A 174 1.44 4.39 -12.57
CA ARG A 174 1.14 5.24 -13.72
C ARG A 174 2.19 5.13 -14.81
N SER A 175 3.47 5.17 -14.43
CA SER A 175 4.58 5.03 -15.37
C SER A 175 4.59 3.65 -16.04
N SER A 176 4.38 2.58 -15.28
CA SER A 176 4.27 1.21 -15.78
C SER A 176 3.10 1.04 -16.75
N ASN A 177 1.93 1.60 -16.43
CA ASN A 177 0.79 1.59 -17.32
C ASN A 177 1.02 2.41 -18.60
N ALA A 178 1.70 3.55 -18.50
CA ALA A 178 2.06 4.36 -19.66
C ALA A 178 3.01 3.62 -20.60
N LEU A 179 4.01 2.94 -20.04
CA LEU A 179 4.94 2.09 -20.81
C LEU A 179 4.19 0.93 -21.50
N TRP A 180 3.32 0.25 -20.78
CA TRP A 180 2.48 -0.81 -21.36
C TRP A 180 1.63 -0.29 -22.52
N ARG A 181 0.97 0.88 -22.37
CA ARG A 181 0.19 1.49 -23.44
C ARG A 181 1.04 1.84 -24.66
N ALA A 182 2.25 2.33 -24.45
CA ALA A 182 3.17 2.67 -25.53
C ALA A 182 3.62 1.43 -26.32
N VAL A 183 3.85 0.30 -25.63
CA VAL A 183 4.33 -0.94 -26.23
C VAL A 183 3.18 -1.77 -26.82
N ALA A 184 2.15 -2.04 -26.03
CA ALA A 184 1.05 -2.95 -26.43
C ALA A 184 0.00 -2.26 -27.32
N ARG A 185 -0.07 -0.92 -27.31
CA ARG A 185 -1.02 -0.11 -28.09
C ARG A 185 -2.46 -0.66 -28.04
N PRO A 186 -3.02 -0.94 -26.88
CA PRO A 186 -4.29 -1.61 -26.73
C PRO A 186 -5.43 -0.77 -27.29
N SER A 187 -6.32 -1.35 -28.10
CA SER A 187 -7.50 -0.66 -28.59
C SER A 187 -8.54 -0.47 -27.48
N GLY A 188 -8.87 0.78 -27.16
CA GLY A 188 -9.97 1.13 -26.25
C GLY A 188 -9.71 0.91 -24.75
N LEU A 189 -8.60 0.27 -24.34
CA LEU A 189 -8.22 0.11 -22.94
C LEU A 189 -7.35 1.26 -22.47
N GLN A 190 -7.74 1.87 -21.36
CA GLN A 190 -6.98 2.97 -20.75
C GLN A 190 -5.95 2.47 -19.74
N PHE A 191 -6.20 1.33 -19.12
CA PHE A 191 -5.27 0.65 -18.22
C PHE A 191 -5.57 -0.86 -18.19
N HIS A 192 -4.60 -1.60 -17.65
CA HIS A 192 -4.74 -3.04 -17.39
C HIS A 192 -4.23 -3.35 -15.97
N TYR A 193 -4.83 -4.34 -15.31
CA TYR A 193 -4.47 -4.71 -13.93
C TYR A 193 -3.01 -5.15 -13.79
N LEU A 194 -2.47 -5.89 -14.76
CA LEU A 194 -1.10 -6.39 -14.68
C LEU A 194 -0.03 -5.27 -14.61
N PRO A 195 0.05 -4.31 -15.55
CA PRO A 195 1.07 -3.26 -15.47
C PRO A 195 0.94 -2.37 -14.24
N VAL A 196 -0.27 -2.13 -13.71
CA VAL A 196 -0.42 -1.32 -12.49
C VAL A 196 0.03 -2.04 -11.22
N ARG A 197 -0.01 -3.38 -11.20
CA ARG A 197 0.45 -4.24 -10.10
C ARG A 197 1.94 -4.58 -10.19
N LEU A 198 2.53 -4.51 -11.37
CA LEU A 198 3.92 -4.91 -11.61
C LEU A 198 4.95 -4.24 -10.68
N PRO A 199 4.87 -2.93 -10.35
CA PRO A 199 5.79 -2.31 -9.41
C PRO A 199 5.75 -2.93 -8.01
N ALA A 200 4.56 -3.25 -7.48
CA ALA A 200 4.40 -3.89 -6.18
C ALA A 200 4.94 -5.33 -6.21
N PHE A 201 4.63 -6.07 -7.27
CA PHE A 201 5.10 -7.44 -7.45
C PHE A 201 6.63 -7.54 -7.49
N LEU A 202 7.28 -6.71 -8.30
CA LEU A 202 8.74 -6.67 -8.37
C LEU A 202 9.38 -6.23 -7.05
N ALA A 203 8.75 -5.28 -6.35
CA ALA A 203 9.21 -4.86 -5.03
C ALA A 203 9.09 -6.00 -3.99
N ALA A 204 8.04 -6.82 -4.05
CA ALA A 204 7.90 -7.99 -3.18
C ALA A 204 9.01 -9.02 -3.42
N LEU A 205 9.26 -9.37 -4.69
CA LEU A 205 10.36 -10.29 -5.04
C LEU A 205 11.72 -9.76 -4.56
N ALA A 206 11.97 -8.47 -4.75
CA ALA A 206 13.18 -7.82 -4.28
C ALA A 206 13.25 -7.76 -2.74
N ALA A 207 12.12 -7.63 -2.02
CA ALA A 207 12.08 -7.63 -0.56
C ALA A 207 12.49 -8.99 0.03
N VAL A 208 12.05 -10.10 -0.58
CA VAL A 208 12.48 -11.46 -0.19
C VAL A 208 14.01 -11.60 -0.32
N ALA A 209 14.57 -11.16 -1.44
CA ALA A 209 16.03 -11.18 -1.66
C ALA A 209 16.77 -10.24 -0.69
N ALA A 210 16.24 -9.03 -0.47
CA ALA A 210 16.83 -8.04 0.43
C ALA A 210 16.85 -8.52 1.88
N LEU A 211 15.81 -9.23 2.33
CA LEU A 211 15.75 -9.81 3.67
C LEU A 211 16.81 -10.89 3.88
N ALA A 212 16.97 -11.82 2.93
CA ALA A 212 18.04 -12.81 2.97
C ALA A 212 19.42 -12.13 3.06
N PHE A 213 19.61 -11.11 2.22
CA PHE A 213 20.85 -10.35 2.16
C PHE A 213 21.12 -9.58 3.45
N LEU A 214 20.13 -8.94 4.05
CA LEU A 214 20.25 -8.21 5.31
C LEU A 214 20.81 -9.10 6.42
N LEU A 215 20.23 -10.29 6.61
CA LEU A 215 20.70 -11.22 7.64
C LEU A 215 22.08 -11.81 7.34
N LYS A 216 22.41 -12.02 6.07
CA LYS A 216 23.78 -12.37 5.67
C LYS A 216 24.77 -11.28 6.07
N GLU A 217 24.43 -9.99 5.90
CA GLU A 217 25.28 -8.89 6.32
C GLU A 217 25.48 -8.84 7.84
N PHE A 218 24.53 -9.34 8.63
CA PHE A 218 24.70 -9.54 10.07
C PHE A 218 25.47 -10.81 10.45
N GLY A 219 25.93 -11.60 9.47
CA GLY A 219 26.66 -12.83 9.71
C GLY A 219 25.77 -14.07 9.91
N PHE A 220 24.48 -13.99 9.56
CA PHE A 220 23.50 -15.06 9.72
C PHE A 220 22.92 -15.58 8.39
N PRO A 221 23.75 -16.15 7.47
CA PRO A 221 23.26 -16.52 6.14
C PRO A 221 22.15 -17.59 6.18
N ALA A 222 22.22 -18.59 7.06
CA ALA A 222 21.17 -19.61 7.19
C ALA A 222 19.85 -19.01 7.72
N ALA A 223 19.92 -18.09 8.68
CA ALA A 223 18.76 -17.37 9.16
C ALA A 223 18.15 -16.49 8.05
N GLY A 224 18.99 -15.91 7.20
CA GLY A 224 18.55 -15.13 6.04
C GLY A 224 17.73 -15.95 5.05
N ILE A 225 18.13 -17.17 4.78
CA ILE A 225 17.36 -18.08 3.92
C ILE A 225 16.04 -18.49 4.60
N ALA A 226 16.07 -18.85 5.89
CA ALA A 226 14.86 -19.22 6.62
C ALA A 226 13.85 -18.04 6.65
N ALA A 227 14.32 -16.80 6.88
CA ALA A 227 13.51 -15.60 6.85
C ALA A 227 12.91 -15.32 5.46
N ALA A 228 13.70 -15.48 4.40
CA ALA A 228 13.24 -15.30 3.02
C ALA A 228 12.14 -16.31 2.65
N TRP A 229 12.31 -17.57 3.01
CA TRP A 229 11.29 -18.60 2.81
C TRP A 229 10.04 -18.36 3.65
N PHE A 230 10.17 -17.95 4.92
CA PHE A 230 9.03 -17.58 5.74
C PHE A 230 8.23 -16.43 5.07
N LEU A 231 8.92 -15.37 4.64
CA LEU A 231 8.27 -14.23 4.00
C LEU A 231 7.61 -14.63 2.68
N ALA A 232 8.27 -15.47 1.85
CA ALA A 232 7.73 -15.94 0.58
C ALA A 232 6.47 -16.84 0.75
N LEU A 233 6.34 -17.51 1.89
CA LEU A 233 5.21 -18.39 2.21
C LEU A 233 4.14 -17.71 3.05
N GLN A 234 4.39 -16.49 3.53
CA GLN A 234 3.48 -15.77 4.41
C GLN A 234 2.27 -15.22 3.62
N PRO A 235 1.03 -15.64 3.93
CA PRO A 235 -0.16 -15.34 3.13
C PRO A 235 -0.42 -13.85 2.95
N TRP A 236 -0.29 -13.07 4.02
CA TRP A 236 -0.51 -11.64 3.98
C TRP A 236 0.53 -10.90 3.11
N PHE A 237 1.78 -11.38 3.12
CA PHE A 237 2.81 -10.85 2.22
C PHE A 237 2.50 -11.15 0.76
N THR A 238 2.14 -12.40 0.43
CA THR A 238 1.87 -12.82 -0.95
C THR A 238 0.59 -12.19 -1.51
N GLU A 239 -0.42 -11.95 -0.68
CA GLU A 239 -1.60 -11.18 -1.05
C GLU A 239 -1.21 -9.75 -1.48
N HIS A 240 -0.44 -9.05 -0.63
CA HIS A 240 -0.04 -7.66 -0.90
C HIS A 240 1.08 -7.54 -1.95
N ALA A 241 1.73 -8.63 -2.33
CA ALA A 241 2.68 -8.66 -3.44
C ALA A 241 2.00 -8.43 -4.80
N ALA A 242 0.74 -8.83 -4.94
CA ALA A 242 -0.01 -8.76 -6.20
C ALA A 242 -1.08 -7.65 -6.22
N VAL A 243 -0.99 -6.68 -5.32
CA VAL A 243 -1.94 -5.56 -5.20
C VAL A 243 -1.30 -4.27 -5.67
N ALA A 244 -2.02 -3.45 -6.47
CA ALA A 244 -1.53 -2.14 -6.95
C ALA A 244 -1.48 -1.10 -5.81
N ARG A 245 -0.76 -1.45 -4.74
CA ARG A 245 -0.56 -0.64 -3.53
C ARG A 245 0.90 -0.65 -3.11
N GLY A 246 1.33 0.35 -2.38
CA GLY A 246 2.75 0.53 -2.02
C GLY A 246 3.26 -0.32 -0.85
N TYR A 247 2.51 -1.32 -0.37
CA TYR A 247 2.89 -2.12 0.79
C TYR A 247 4.21 -2.88 0.59
N SER A 248 4.33 -3.63 -0.51
CA SER A 248 5.57 -4.35 -0.84
C SER A 248 6.74 -3.40 -1.08
N LEU A 249 6.46 -2.24 -1.66
CA LEU A 249 7.49 -1.23 -1.92
C LEU A 249 8.02 -0.62 -0.62
N VAL A 250 7.16 -0.31 0.36
CA VAL A 250 7.63 0.21 1.65
C VAL A 250 8.40 -0.84 2.44
N MET A 251 8.01 -2.12 2.38
CA MET A 251 8.75 -3.23 2.98
C MET A 251 10.16 -3.36 2.39
N LEU A 252 10.28 -3.32 1.06
CA LEU A 252 11.57 -3.31 0.37
C LEU A 252 12.43 -2.11 0.79
N LEU A 253 11.87 -0.91 0.75
CA LEU A 253 12.60 0.33 1.06
C LEU A 253 13.04 0.38 2.52
N ALA A 254 12.25 -0.14 3.46
CA ALA A 254 12.63 -0.29 4.86
C ALA A 254 13.83 -1.23 5.03
N LEU A 255 13.83 -2.38 4.34
CA LEU A 255 14.98 -3.30 4.34
C LEU A 255 16.23 -2.65 3.73
N LEU A 256 16.08 -1.98 2.59
CA LEU A 256 17.19 -1.27 1.93
C LEU A 256 17.75 -0.14 2.79
N ALA A 257 16.87 0.58 3.50
CA ALA A 257 17.30 1.62 4.45
C ALA A 257 18.17 1.02 5.57
N ILE A 258 17.77 -0.10 6.17
CA ILE A 258 18.57 -0.76 7.23
C ILE A 258 19.88 -1.32 6.67
N ILE A 259 19.88 -1.91 5.47
CA ILE A 259 21.11 -2.39 4.82
C ILE A 259 22.07 -1.23 4.58
N ALA A 260 21.58 -0.15 3.96
CA ALA A 260 22.40 1.02 3.66
C ALA A 260 22.89 1.71 4.93
N TRP A 261 22.03 1.88 5.94
CA TRP A 261 22.34 2.40 7.26
C TRP A 261 23.47 1.62 7.93
N ARG A 262 23.34 0.28 8.00
CA ARG A 262 24.39 -0.57 8.59
C ARG A 262 25.71 -0.42 7.87
N ARG A 263 25.69 -0.44 6.53
CA ARG A 263 26.89 -0.29 5.71
C ARG A 263 27.48 1.12 5.81
N ALA A 264 26.67 2.16 5.97
CA ALA A 264 27.11 3.51 6.24
C ALA A 264 27.90 3.60 7.54
N LEU A 265 27.42 2.98 8.61
CA LEU A 265 28.13 2.90 9.90
C LEU A 265 29.42 2.08 9.84
N LEU A 266 29.44 0.99 9.06
CA LEU A 266 30.59 0.09 8.94
C LEU A 266 31.68 0.66 8.04
N HIS A 267 31.34 1.28 6.93
CA HIS A 267 32.30 1.73 5.92
C HIS A 267 32.48 3.24 5.89
N GLY A 268 31.55 4.00 6.44
CA GLY A 268 31.60 5.45 6.49
C GLY A 268 31.63 6.16 5.14
N THR A 269 31.34 5.47 4.03
CA THR A 269 31.45 6.03 2.67
C THR A 269 30.22 6.84 2.29
N TRP A 270 30.37 7.84 1.43
CA TRP A 270 29.27 8.63 0.87
C TRP A 270 28.28 7.79 0.10
N THR A 271 28.73 6.72 -0.57
CA THR A 271 27.85 5.80 -1.32
C THR A 271 26.77 5.22 -0.41
N TRP A 272 27.16 4.73 0.78
CA TRP A 272 26.18 4.10 1.68
C TRP A 272 25.32 5.13 2.42
N TRP A 273 25.88 6.28 2.77
CA TRP A 273 25.09 7.38 3.33
C TRP A 273 24.08 7.92 2.29
N GLY A 274 24.48 8.06 1.03
CA GLY A 274 23.59 8.46 -0.06
C GLY A 274 22.52 7.41 -0.36
N THR A 275 22.87 6.13 -0.35
CA THR A 275 21.89 5.04 -0.50
C THR A 275 20.88 5.05 0.63
N PHE A 276 21.32 5.31 1.87
CA PHE A 276 20.42 5.47 3.01
C PHE A 276 19.47 6.66 2.83
N ALA A 277 20.00 7.82 2.40
CA ALA A 277 19.19 8.99 2.09
C ALA A 277 18.10 8.71 1.04
N ILE A 278 18.47 8.04 -0.05
CA ILE A 278 17.53 7.68 -1.12
C ILE A 278 16.47 6.70 -0.60
N ALA A 279 16.89 5.67 0.14
CA ALA A 279 15.96 4.67 0.65
C ALA A 279 14.94 5.28 1.64
N GLN A 280 15.38 6.13 2.57
CA GLN A 280 14.48 6.81 3.50
C GLN A 280 13.60 7.85 2.80
N PHE A 281 14.12 8.59 1.81
CA PHE A 281 13.33 9.51 0.99
C PHE A 281 12.19 8.79 0.29
N LEU A 282 12.49 7.72 -0.45
CA LEU A 282 11.49 6.95 -1.19
C LEU A 282 10.51 6.23 -0.26
N ALA A 283 10.97 5.73 0.90
CA ALA A 283 10.12 5.10 1.89
C ALA A 283 9.08 6.07 2.46
N LEU A 284 9.51 7.27 2.88
CA LEU A 284 8.62 8.32 3.39
C LEU A 284 7.67 8.87 2.32
N TRP A 285 8.12 8.98 1.08
CA TRP A 285 7.27 9.39 -0.03
C TRP A 285 6.27 8.30 -0.45
N THR A 286 6.62 7.02 -0.23
CA THR A 286 5.68 5.90 -0.41
C THR A 286 4.64 5.87 0.70
N TYR A 287 5.08 5.89 1.96
CA TYR A 287 4.23 5.73 3.13
C TYR A 287 4.81 6.51 4.33
N PRO A 288 4.21 7.64 4.72
CA PRO A 288 4.72 8.46 5.83
C PRO A 288 4.80 7.72 7.18
N GLY A 289 3.98 6.69 7.41
CA GLY A 289 4.00 5.87 8.63
C GLY A 289 5.34 5.17 8.89
N VAL A 290 6.18 4.97 7.87
CA VAL A 290 7.53 4.43 8.06
C VAL A 290 8.44 5.37 8.87
N LEU A 291 8.02 6.63 9.12
CA LEU A 291 8.72 7.55 10.01
C LEU A 291 8.93 6.94 11.40
N PHE A 292 7.97 6.15 11.89
CA PHE A 292 8.09 5.45 13.17
C PHE A 292 9.24 4.44 13.22
N LEU A 293 9.75 3.96 12.08
CA LEU A 293 10.97 3.19 11.96
C LEU A 293 12.21 4.08 11.78
N LEU A 294 12.11 5.05 10.86
CA LEU A 294 13.28 5.83 10.44
C LEU A 294 13.72 6.84 11.50
N ALA A 295 12.80 7.43 12.25
CA ALA A 295 13.15 8.38 13.31
C ALA A 295 13.97 7.71 14.44
N PRO A 296 13.55 6.61 15.09
CA PRO A 296 14.36 5.93 16.08
C PRO A 296 15.66 5.36 15.50
N LEU A 297 15.67 4.92 14.22
CA LEU A 297 16.90 4.47 13.56
C LEU A 297 17.92 5.61 13.40
N ASN A 298 17.46 6.81 13.03
CA ASN A 298 18.30 8.00 12.96
C ASN A 298 18.79 8.44 14.34
N PHE A 299 17.95 8.36 15.36
CA PHE A 299 18.36 8.61 16.75
C PHE A 299 19.43 7.61 17.21
N ALA A 300 19.20 6.32 16.98
CA ALA A 300 20.18 5.28 17.27
C ALA A 300 21.51 5.52 16.52
N THR A 301 21.45 6.05 15.30
CA THR A 301 22.65 6.42 14.52
C THR A 301 23.53 7.41 15.29
N VAL A 302 22.95 8.48 15.79
CA VAL A 302 23.69 9.50 16.56
C VAL A 302 24.36 8.88 17.78
N LEU A 303 23.61 8.06 18.54
CA LEU A 303 24.13 7.38 19.73
C LEU A 303 25.26 6.42 19.38
N LEU A 304 25.14 5.62 18.33
CA LEU A 304 26.15 4.67 17.90
C LEU A 304 27.42 5.37 17.39
N ILE A 305 27.28 6.45 16.63
CA ILE A 305 28.43 7.24 16.20
C ILE A 305 29.14 7.87 17.40
N TRP A 306 28.40 8.37 18.37
CA TRP A 306 28.96 9.00 19.56
C TRP A 306 29.68 7.98 20.47
N ARG A 307 29.03 6.84 20.77
CA ARG A 307 29.58 5.78 21.62
C ARG A 307 30.69 4.98 20.97
N ARG A 308 30.77 4.95 19.64
CA ARG A 308 31.73 4.18 18.84
C ARG A 308 31.86 2.70 19.24
N PRO A 309 30.79 1.99 19.51
CA PRO A 309 30.93 0.56 19.73
C PRO A 309 31.42 -0.12 18.45
N ALA A 310 32.26 -1.14 18.57
CA ALA A 310 32.58 -1.96 17.41
C ALA A 310 31.29 -2.53 16.79
N PRO A 311 31.12 -2.51 15.48
CA PRO A 311 32.09 -2.24 14.43
C PRO A 311 31.95 -0.82 13.79
N VAL A 312 31.45 0.21 14.48
CA VAL A 312 31.33 1.57 13.92
C VAL A 312 32.71 2.16 13.64
N THR A 313 32.95 2.58 12.42
CA THR A 313 34.25 3.05 11.96
C THR A 313 34.29 4.56 11.70
N GLY A 314 35.50 5.11 11.70
CA GLY A 314 35.77 6.50 11.33
C GLY A 314 35.60 7.53 12.45
N PRO A 315 36.07 8.79 12.24
CA PRO A 315 35.97 9.87 13.22
C PRO A 315 34.50 10.27 13.48
N VAL A 316 34.14 10.54 14.75
CA VAL A 316 32.76 10.94 15.16
C VAL A 316 32.28 12.13 14.34
N ARG A 317 33.09 13.19 14.27
CA ARG A 317 32.76 14.41 13.55
C ARG A 317 32.41 14.14 12.09
N THR A 318 33.20 13.29 11.41
CA THR A 318 32.99 12.95 10.00
C THR A 318 31.69 12.18 9.81
N GLN A 319 31.43 11.19 10.66
CA GLN A 319 30.21 10.37 10.53
C GLN A 319 28.95 11.19 10.87
N LEU A 320 28.99 12.01 11.94
CA LEU A 320 27.88 12.90 12.26
C LEU A 320 27.62 13.94 11.18
N SER A 321 28.68 14.50 10.61
CA SER A 321 28.55 15.47 9.50
C SER A 321 27.91 14.85 8.28
N ARG A 322 28.28 13.61 7.91
CA ARG A 322 27.67 12.87 6.79
C ARG A 322 26.20 12.52 7.07
N TRP A 323 25.93 12.01 8.27
CA TRP A 323 24.58 11.75 8.71
C TRP A 323 23.70 13.00 8.66
N PHE A 324 24.19 14.13 9.18
CA PHE A 324 23.48 15.40 9.14
C PHE A 324 23.21 15.87 7.72
N CYS A 325 24.23 15.84 6.86
CA CYS A 325 24.13 16.23 5.46
C CYS A 325 23.05 15.42 4.71
N VAL A 326 23.07 14.08 4.82
CA VAL A 326 22.11 13.24 4.08
C VAL A 326 20.68 13.40 4.59
N ASN A 327 20.50 13.59 5.90
CA ASN A 327 19.17 13.86 6.45
C ASN A 327 18.65 15.25 6.07
N SER A 328 19.51 16.25 6.01
CA SER A 328 19.16 17.59 5.52
C SER A 328 18.76 17.57 4.04
N ILE A 329 19.48 16.82 3.20
CA ILE A 329 19.14 16.62 1.78
C ILE A 329 17.79 15.91 1.67
N THR A 330 17.58 14.84 2.45
CA THR A 330 16.32 14.11 2.47
C THR A 330 15.16 15.02 2.88
N ALA A 331 15.33 15.84 3.91
CA ALA A 331 14.34 16.80 4.35
C ALA A 331 14.03 17.84 3.25
N ALA A 332 15.06 18.45 2.66
CA ALA A 332 14.90 19.43 1.58
C ALA A 332 14.14 18.85 0.37
N ALA A 333 14.40 17.60 0.02
CA ALA A 333 13.71 16.92 -1.08
C ALA A 333 12.27 16.52 -0.74
N LEU A 334 12.01 16.10 0.52
CA LEU A 334 10.68 15.66 0.96
C LEU A 334 9.72 16.81 1.24
N LEU A 335 10.20 17.94 1.76
CA LEU A 335 9.34 19.06 2.15
C LEU A 335 8.39 19.50 1.02
N PRO A 336 8.83 19.73 -0.22
CA PRO A 336 7.93 20.11 -1.31
C PRO A 336 6.90 19.04 -1.68
N LEU A 337 7.17 17.78 -1.38
CA LEU A 337 6.28 16.65 -1.69
C LEU A 337 5.28 16.38 -0.55
N LEU A 338 5.71 16.47 0.71
CA LEU A 338 4.89 16.10 1.86
C LEU A 338 4.10 17.28 2.45
N LEU A 339 4.65 18.49 2.42
CA LEU A 339 3.99 19.64 3.04
C LEU A 339 2.61 19.93 2.42
N PRO A 340 2.41 19.85 1.09
CA PRO A 340 1.09 20.00 0.48
C PRO A 340 0.07 18.92 0.86
N LEU A 341 0.53 17.77 1.39
CA LEU A 341 -0.33 16.65 1.79
C LEU A 341 -0.94 16.86 3.18
N LEU A 342 -0.26 17.58 4.06
CA LEU A 342 -0.67 17.74 5.47
C LEU A 342 -2.10 18.28 5.64
N PRO A 343 -2.55 19.35 4.95
CA PRO A 343 -3.91 19.83 5.09
C PRO A 343 -4.94 18.85 4.56
N GLN A 344 -4.60 18.06 3.53
CA GLN A 344 -5.48 17.02 2.99
C GLN A 344 -5.65 15.89 4.00
N MET A 345 -4.56 15.44 4.62
CA MET A 345 -4.59 14.42 5.68
C MET A 345 -5.40 14.89 6.88
N LYS A 346 -5.18 16.14 7.34
CA LYS A 346 -5.92 16.70 8.47
C LYS A 346 -7.43 16.71 8.22
N LYS A 347 -7.85 17.15 7.04
CA LYS A 347 -9.27 17.18 6.64
C LYS A 347 -9.88 15.78 6.60
N TYR A 348 -9.15 14.80 6.10
CA TYR A 348 -9.62 13.42 6.03
C TYR A 348 -9.73 12.80 7.43
N ILE A 349 -8.69 12.93 8.25
CA ILE A 349 -8.68 12.37 9.62
C ILE A 349 -9.83 12.93 10.45
N ALA A 350 -10.13 14.23 10.31
CA ALA A 350 -11.23 14.87 11.02
C ALA A 350 -12.63 14.34 10.63
N GLY A 351 -12.76 13.70 9.47
CA GLY A 351 -14.02 13.13 8.97
C GLY A 351 -14.18 11.62 9.19
N LEU A 352 -13.22 10.98 9.87
CA LEU A 352 -13.28 9.54 10.13
C LEU A 352 -13.82 9.25 11.53
N ASP A 353 -14.64 8.19 11.61
CA ASP A 353 -15.01 7.58 12.89
C ASP A 353 -13.77 6.99 13.56
N THR A 354 -13.74 7.04 14.89
CA THR A 354 -12.65 6.46 15.67
C THR A 354 -12.77 4.94 15.69
N VAL A 355 -11.69 4.23 15.39
CA VAL A 355 -11.63 2.78 15.62
C VAL A 355 -11.13 2.51 17.04
N ASP A 356 -11.81 1.62 17.75
CA ASP A 356 -11.27 1.13 19.01
C ASP A 356 -10.09 0.18 18.73
N ILE A 357 -8.89 0.68 19.06
CA ILE A 357 -7.67 -0.13 19.06
C ILE A 357 -7.63 -0.90 20.38
N GLY A 358 -8.50 -1.89 20.48
CA GLY A 358 -8.64 -2.78 21.64
C GLY A 358 -8.00 -4.15 21.42
N ALA A 359 -8.37 -5.10 22.28
CA ALA A 359 -7.85 -6.47 22.25
C ALA A 359 -8.19 -7.21 20.94
N ALA A 360 -9.37 -6.97 20.37
CA ALA A 360 -9.78 -7.58 19.10
C ALA A 360 -8.87 -7.14 17.94
N TRP A 361 -8.63 -5.83 17.82
CA TRP A 361 -7.72 -5.29 16.81
C TRP A 361 -6.28 -5.83 16.96
N MET A 362 -5.78 -5.92 18.21
CA MET A 362 -4.46 -6.50 18.47
C MET A 362 -4.38 -7.99 18.12
N ASN A 363 -5.46 -8.74 18.38
CA ASN A 363 -5.57 -10.14 17.99
C ASN A 363 -5.51 -10.29 16.46
N ASP A 364 -6.20 -9.42 15.73
CA ASP A 364 -6.19 -9.45 14.26
C ASP A 364 -4.79 -9.16 13.72
N VAL A 365 -4.11 -8.15 14.24
CA VAL A 365 -2.71 -7.85 13.89
C VAL A 365 -1.79 -9.03 14.19
N PHE A 366 -1.96 -9.70 15.33
CA PHE A 366 -1.18 -10.89 15.66
C PHE A 366 -1.34 -11.97 14.60
N TRP A 367 -2.58 -12.31 14.23
CA TRP A 367 -2.83 -13.35 13.24
C TRP A 367 -2.35 -12.96 11.84
N PHE A 368 -2.46 -11.71 11.45
CA PHE A 368 -1.86 -11.23 10.20
C PHE A 368 -0.34 -11.51 10.16
N PHE A 369 0.36 -11.22 11.23
CA PHE A 369 1.80 -11.49 11.30
C PHE A 369 2.10 -12.98 11.44
N ALA A 370 1.22 -13.77 12.04
CA ALA A 370 1.37 -15.21 12.17
C ALA A 370 1.15 -15.97 10.86
N GLY A 371 0.46 -15.41 9.89
CA GLY A 371 0.20 -16.02 8.59
C GLY A 371 -1.21 -16.54 8.38
N GLY A 372 -2.13 -16.19 9.30
CA GLY A 372 -3.56 -16.16 9.05
C GLY A 372 -3.98 -14.71 8.85
N ALA A 373 -5.11 -14.47 8.26
CA ALA A 373 -5.73 -13.15 8.25
C ALA A 373 -7.12 -13.27 8.85
N PRO A 374 -7.23 -13.29 10.18
CA PRO A 374 -8.54 -13.33 10.83
C PRO A 374 -9.14 -11.94 10.76
N TRP A 375 -10.28 -11.86 10.17
CA TRP A 375 -11.04 -10.63 10.17
C TRP A 375 -12.27 -10.85 11.02
N LEU A 376 -12.11 -10.87 12.30
CA LEU A 376 -13.20 -10.87 13.25
C LEU A 376 -13.47 -9.41 13.61
N ARG A 377 -14.31 -8.74 12.84
CA ARG A 377 -14.90 -7.49 13.29
C ARG A 377 -16.35 -7.71 13.71
N GLY A 378 -16.55 -7.75 15.00
CA GLY A 378 -17.80 -7.39 15.57
C GLY A 378 -17.93 -5.86 15.62
N THR A 379 -18.13 -5.18 14.50
CA THR A 379 -18.75 -3.87 14.54
C THR A 379 -20.26 -4.10 14.66
N SER A 380 -20.94 -3.26 15.41
CA SER A 380 -22.38 -3.38 15.71
C SER A 380 -23.29 -3.38 14.47
N SER A 381 -22.77 -3.06 13.30
CA SER A 381 -23.50 -2.94 12.04
C SER A 381 -23.08 -3.91 10.96
N ALA A 382 -21.95 -4.61 11.12
CA ALA A 382 -21.45 -5.47 10.07
C ALA A 382 -20.98 -6.80 10.64
N ASN A 383 -21.65 -7.86 10.23
CA ASN A 383 -21.19 -9.23 10.39
C ASN A 383 -19.96 -9.49 9.49
N TRP A 384 -18.91 -8.70 9.66
CA TRP A 384 -17.64 -8.95 9.03
C TRP A 384 -17.01 -10.13 9.78
N LYS A 385 -17.15 -11.29 9.21
CA LYS A 385 -16.47 -12.48 9.70
C LYS A 385 -15.31 -12.73 8.76
N TYR A 386 -14.13 -12.59 9.28
CA TYR A 386 -12.94 -12.99 8.58
C TYR A 386 -12.70 -14.47 8.69
N HIS A 387 -12.49 -15.06 7.55
CA HIS A 387 -12.55 -16.49 7.40
C HIS A 387 -11.21 -17.19 7.60
N ASP A 388 -10.07 -16.48 7.73
CA ASP A 388 -8.78 -17.17 7.63
C ASP A 388 -8.44 -18.02 8.84
N VAL A 389 -8.77 -17.57 10.06
CA VAL A 389 -8.74 -18.47 11.24
C VAL A 389 -9.76 -19.58 11.06
N GLN A 390 -10.93 -19.27 10.52
CA GLN A 390 -11.97 -20.24 10.23
C GLN A 390 -11.52 -21.21 9.13
N ILE A 391 -10.92 -20.73 8.05
CA ILE A 391 -10.34 -21.55 6.97
C ILE A 391 -9.31 -22.54 7.53
N ILE A 392 -8.39 -22.08 8.37
CA ILE A 392 -7.40 -22.96 9.02
C ILE A 392 -8.09 -23.96 9.94
N THR A 393 -9.05 -23.49 10.74
CA THR A 393 -9.76 -24.31 11.72
C THR A 393 -10.66 -25.36 11.05
N GLU A 394 -11.33 -25.02 9.98
CA GLU A 394 -12.18 -25.92 9.21
C GLU A 394 -11.37 -26.95 8.45
N ALA A 395 -10.22 -26.53 7.87
CA ALA A 395 -9.38 -27.43 7.08
C ALA A 395 -8.54 -28.39 7.95
N LEU A 396 -8.04 -27.92 9.11
CA LEU A 396 -7.03 -28.63 9.89
C LEU A 396 -7.44 -28.90 11.35
N GLY A 397 -8.55 -28.31 11.81
CA GLY A 397 -9.00 -28.35 13.20
C GLY A 397 -8.41 -27.25 14.09
N PRO A 398 -9.01 -26.98 15.26
CA PRO A 398 -8.65 -25.86 16.15
C PRO A 398 -7.22 -25.96 16.73
N TRP A 399 -6.66 -27.16 16.83
CA TRP A 399 -5.28 -27.38 17.28
C TRP A 399 -4.23 -26.73 16.37
N ALA A 400 -4.56 -26.55 15.08
CA ALA A 400 -3.65 -25.95 14.11
C ALA A 400 -3.30 -24.50 14.44
N LEU A 401 -4.20 -23.77 15.09
CA LEU A 401 -3.94 -22.40 15.56
C LEU A 401 -2.88 -22.37 16.67
N TRP A 402 -2.92 -23.33 17.59
CA TRP A 402 -1.90 -23.48 18.63
C TRP A 402 -0.54 -23.80 18.05
N VAL A 403 -0.52 -24.71 17.06
CA VAL A 403 0.72 -25.05 16.33
C VAL A 403 1.25 -23.82 15.61
N LEU A 404 0.42 -23.11 14.85
CA LEU A 404 0.81 -21.91 14.12
C LEU A 404 1.36 -20.83 15.07
N GLY A 405 0.62 -20.53 16.16
CA GLY A 405 1.06 -19.58 17.17
C GLY A 405 2.41 -19.94 17.77
N THR A 406 2.60 -21.21 18.15
CA THR A 406 3.85 -21.70 18.75
C THR A 406 5.01 -21.65 17.73
N VAL A 407 4.77 -22.11 16.50
CA VAL A 407 5.79 -22.12 15.43
C VAL A 407 6.21 -20.72 15.04
N VAL A 408 5.36 -19.72 15.21
CA VAL A 408 5.70 -18.32 14.92
C VAL A 408 6.29 -17.62 16.14
N VAL A 409 5.65 -17.67 17.29
CA VAL A 409 6.03 -16.88 18.49
C VAL A 409 7.36 -17.34 19.08
N LEU A 410 7.57 -18.63 19.24
CA LEU A 410 8.79 -19.14 19.87
C LEU A 410 10.05 -18.76 19.07
N PRO A 411 10.15 -19.06 17.76
CA PRO A 411 11.28 -18.59 16.97
C PRO A 411 11.41 -17.06 16.95
N PHE A 412 10.31 -16.30 16.88
CA PHE A 412 10.35 -14.86 16.91
C PHE A 412 11.06 -14.35 18.17
N LEU A 413 10.66 -14.79 19.36
CA LEU A 413 11.28 -14.37 20.63
C LEU A 413 12.76 -14.73 20.72
N VAL A 414 13.12 -15.95 20.32
CA VAL A 414 14.52 -16.41 20.25
C VAL A 414 15.33 -15.54 19.28
N GLY A 415 14.73 -15.20 18.14
CA GLY A 415 15.37 -14.38 17.12
C GLY A 415 15.63 -12.94 17.56
N VAL A 416 14.68 -12.33 18.27
CA VAL A 416 14.86 -11.00 18.89
C VAL A 416 16.08 -10.99 19.80
N VAL A 417 16.14 -11.95 20.73
CA VAL A 417 17.27 -12.07 21.67
C VAL A 417 18.58 -12.30 20.93
N ARG A 418 18.57 -13.14 19.89
CA ARG A 418 19.77 -13.45 19.09
C ARG A 418 20.30 -12.23 18.35
N LEU A 419 19.42 -11.44 17.72
CA LEU A 419 19.85 -10.22 17.03
C LEU A 419 20.35 -9.18 18.03
N ALA A 420 19.63 -8.96 19.13
CA ALA A 420 20.01 -8.02 20.16
C ALA A 420 21.41 -8.33 20.75
N ARG A 421 21.75 -9.62 20.88
CA ARG A 421 23.07 -10.08 21.38
C ARG A 421 24.16 -10.07 20.30
N SER A 422 23.86 -9.81 19.05
CA SER A 422 24.86 -9.78 17.96
C SER A 422 25.69 -8.48 17.91
N GLY A 423 25.54 -7.62 18.89
CA GLY A 423 26.24 -6.34 19.02
C GLY A 423 25.30 -5.14 18.95
N TRP A 424 25.84 -3.96 19.16
CA TRP A 424 25.06 -2.72 19.29
C TRP A 424 24.22 -2.36 18.05
N THR A 425 24.72 -2.63 16.85
CA THR A 425 23.94 -2.43 15.62
C THR A 425 22.77 -3.41 15.53
N GLY A 426 22.97 -4.67 15.93
CA GLY A 426 21.89 -5.67 16.01
C GLY A 426 20.86 -5.29 17.08
N PHE A 427 21.31 -4.83 18.24
CA PHE A 427 20.42 -4.32 19.31
C PHE A 427 19.58 -3.14 18.81
N ALA A 428 20.20 -2.16 18.16
CA ALA A 428 19.50 -1.00 17.61
C ALA A 428 18.45 -1.40 16.58
N VAL A 429 18.77 -2.32 15.64
CA VAL A 429 17.81 -2.81 14.67
C VAL A 429 16.66 -3.55 15.36
N ALA A 430 16.95 -4.45 16.31
CA ALA A 430 15.92 -5.17 17.06
C ALA A 430 14.96 -4.20 17.77
N LEU A 431 15.52 -3.23 18.48
CA LEU A 431 14.74 -2.23 19.21
C LEU A 431 13.89 -1.36 18.26
N CYS A 432 14.50 -0.78 17.22
CA CYS A 432 13.80 0.12 16.29
C CYS A 432 12.69 -0.59 15.52
N THR A 433 12.92 -1.84 15.08
CA THR A 433 11.93 -2.59 14.28
C THR A 433 10.76 -3.10 15.11
N ILE A 434 10.93 -3.34 16.41
CA ILE A 434 9.83 -3.68 17.34
C ILE A 434 9.11 -2.40 17.77
N ALA A 435 9.86 -1.37 18.13
CA ALA A 435 9.28 -0.11 18.60
C ALA A 435 8.45 0.61 17.52
N ALA A 436 8.80 0.46 16.25
CA ALA A 436 8.16 1.18 15.15
C ALA A 436 6.64 0.91 15.04
N PRO A 437 6.15 -0.32 14.87
CA PRO A 437 4.72 -0.59 14.81
C PRO A 437 4.03 -0.26 16.14
N CYS A 438 4.67 -0.54 17.28
CA CYS A 438 4.12 -0.20 18.58
C CYS A 438 3.93 1.32 18.76
N ALA A 439 4.92 2.11 18.37
CA ALA A 439 4.84 3.57 18.44
C ALA A 439 3.76 4.14 17.50
N GLN A 440 3.63 3.58 16.30
CA GLN A 440 2.59 3.97 15.36
C GLN A 440 1.18 3.69 15.93
N VAL A 441 0.97 2.51 16.49
CA VAL A 441 -0.30 2.11 17.11
C VAL A 441 -0.62 2.99 18.32
N LEU A 442 0.35 3.22 19.21
CA LEU A 442 0.19 4.07 20.37
C LEU A 442 -0.10 5.52 19.97
N TYR A 443 0.58 6.04 18.94
CA TYR A 443 0.30 7.37 18.40
C TYR A 443 -1.13 7.44 17.84
N ALA A 444 -1.55 6.47 17.04
CA ALA A 444 -2.89 6.44 16.47
C ALA A 444 -3.97 6.37 17.56
N LYS A 445 -3.77 5.53 18.57
CA LYS A 445 -4.66 5.43 19.74
C LYS A 445 -4.75 6.74 20.52
N HIS A 446 -3.60 7.37 20.77
CA HIS A 446 -3.55 8.65 21.49
C HIS A 446 -4.23 9.79 20.72
N GLN A 447 -3.99 9.87 19.41
CA GLN A 447 -4.56 10.89 18.54
C GLN A 447 -5.99 10.54 18.07
N ARG A 448 -6.53 9.39 18.46
CA ARG A 448 -7.82 8.86 18.01
C ARG A 448 -7.93 8.81 16.47
N ILE A 449 -6.81 8.47 15.81
CA ILE A 449 -6.75 8.33 14.36
C ILE A 449 -7.15 6.92 13.98
N PHE A 450 -8.00 6.81 12.97
CA PHE A 450 -8.35 5.53 12.37
C PHE A 450 -7.12 4.87 11.71
N ILE A 451 -6.81 3.63 12.09
CA ILE A 451 -5.82 2.81 11.41
C ILE A 451 -6.34 1.40 11.17
N TRP A 452 -6.10 0.91 9.96
CA TRP A 452 -6.31 -0.48 9.62
C TRP A 452 -5.11 -1.33 10.06
N GLU A 453 -5.32 -2.62 10.25
CA GLU A 453 -4.27 -3.58 10.62
C GLU A 453 -3.10 -3.56 9.63
N TRP A 454 -3.38 -3.40 8.34
CA TRP A 454 -2.34 -3.35 7.29
C TRP A 454 -1.51 -2.06 7.27
N TYR A 455 -1.83 -1.06 8.09
CA TYR A 455 -0.96 0.13 8.20
C TYR A 455 0.35 -0.16 8.91
N VAL A 456 0.45 -1.26 9.65
CA VAL A 456 1.69 -1.72 10.28
C VAL A 456 2.42 -2.82 9.48
N ILE A 457 1.97 -3.12 8.26
CA ILE A 457 2.51 -4.21 7.41
C ILE A 457 4.01 -4.04 7.08
N PHE A 458 4.54 -2.82 7.11
CA PHE A 458 5.96 -2.59 6.90
C PHE A 458 6.85 -3.32 7.93
N ALA A 459 6.28 -3.74 9.05
CA ALA A 459 6.96 -4.55 10.07
C ALA A 459 7.05 -6.04 9.73
N LEU A 460 6.28 -6.53 8.76
CA LEU A 460 6.24 -7.96 8.42
C LEU A 460 7.61 -8.57 8.03
N PRO A 461 8.46 -7.90 7.22
CA PRO A 461 9.81 -8.40 6.97
C PRO A 461 10.67 -8.55 8.23
N PHE A 462 10.40 -7.75 9.27
CA PHE A 462 11.13 -7.82 10.53
C PHE A 462 10.63 -8.98 11.40
N VAL A 463 9.35 -9.29 11.34
CA VAL A 463 8.83 -10.53 11.92
C VAL A 463 9.50 -11.75 11.27
N ALA A 464 9.57 -11.76 9.94
CA ALA A 464 10.27 -12.81 9.19
C ALA A 464 11.77 -12.86 9.53
N MET A 465 12.42 -11.73 9.71
CA MET A 465 13.81 -11.60 10.15
C MET A 465 14.04 -12.29 11.51
N PHE A 466 13.23 -11.97 12.51
CA PHE A 466 13.32 -12.55 13.83
C PHE A 466 12.98 -14.04 13.79
N TRP A 467 11.95 -14.42 13.05
CA TRP A 467 11.59 -15.82 12.87
C TRP A 467 12.76 -16.64 12.29
N GLY A 468 13.37 -16.19 11.22
CA GLY A 468 14.50 -16.86 10.60
C GLY A 468 15.72 -16.98 11.53
N LEU A 469 16.00 -15.94 12.31
CA LEU A 469 17.07 -15.96 13.34
C LEU A 469 16.77 -16.99 14.41
N GLY A 470 15.52 -17.08 14.88
CA GLY A 470 15.11 -18.03 15.89
C GLY A 470 15.13 -19.46 15.39
N VAL A 471 14.57 -19.73 14.20
CA VAL A 471 14.63 -21.06 13.58
C VAL A 471 16.07 -21.55 13.43
N SER A 472 16.95 -20.69 12.92
CA SER A 472 18.38 -21.03 12.79
C SER A 472 19.06 -21.26 14.15
N ALA A 473 18.63 -20.59 15.24
CA ALA A 473 19.14 -20.83 16.58
C ALA A 473 18.65 -22.16 17.16
N LEU A 474 17.34 -22.39 17.09
CA LEU A 474 16.71 -23.61 17.60
C LEU A 474 17.23 -24.85 16.86
N ALA A 475 17.30 -24.76 15.53
CA ALA A 475 17.89 -25.84 14.71
C ALA A 475 19.36 -26.11 15.08
N GLY A 476 20.14 -25.08 15.35
CA GLY A 476 21.52 -25.21 15.81
C GLY A 476 21.64 -25.84 17.20
N LEU A 477 20.68 -25.60 18.10
CA LEU A 477 20.63 -26.30 19.41
C LEU A 477 20.31 -27.77 19.24
N LEU A 478 19.33 -28.13 18.43
CA LEU A 478 18.97 -29.49 18.12
C LEU A 478 20.14 -30.28 17.48
N GLY A 479 20.90 -29.61 16.59
CA GLY A 479 22.10 -30.20 15.98
C GLY A 479 23.26 -30.49 16.95
N ARG A 480 23.18 -30.00 18.20
CA ARG A 480 24.17 -30.30 19.25
C ARG A 480 23.80 -31.52 20.09
N LEU A 481 22.57 -32.02 19.99
CA LEU A 481 22.11 -33.20 20.72
C LEU A 481 22.72 -34.47 20.09
N PRO A 482 23.10 -35.48 20.87
CA PRO A 482 23.54 -36.76 20.35
C PRO A 482 22.40 -37.54 19.67
N PRO A 483 22.69 -38.27 18.59
CA PRO A 483 23.91 -38.28 17.79
C PRO A 483 24.10 -36.97 17.00
N ARG A 484 25.30 -36.40 16.99
CA ARG A 484 25.65 -35.16 16.29
C ARG A 484 25.75 -35.36 14.78
N LEU A 485 24.64 -35.53 14.12
CA LEU A 485 24.58 -35.69 12.66
C LEU A 485 24.57 -34.33 11.97
N PRO A 486 25.34 -34.09 10.90
CA PRO A 486 25.48 -32.79 10.25
C PRO A 486 24.19 -32.25 9.63
N TRP A 487 23.22 -33.11 9.35
CA TRP A 487 21.92 -32.76 8.76
C TRP A 487 20.81 -32.49 9.76
N THR A 488 21.00 -32.70 11.07
CA THR A 488 19.93 -32.48 12.08
C THR A 488 19.49 -31.04 12.15
N ALA A 489 20.40 -30.07 12.10
CA ALA A 489 20.04 -28.64 12.10
C ALA A 489 19.33 -28.22 10.81
N PRO A 490 19.81 -28.53 9.59
CA PRO A 490 19.06 -28.27 8.36
C PRO A 490 17.67 -28.91 8.34
N LEU A 491 17.54 -30.17 8.77
CA LEU A 491 16.26 -30.89 8.83
C LEU A 491 15.29 -30.26 9.82
N ALA A 492 15.75 -29.86 11.01
CA ALA A 492 14.91 -29.20 12.00
C ALA A 492 14.40 -27.84 11.48
N GLY A 493 15.26 -27.04 10.82
CA GLY A 493 14.88 -25.81 10.18
C GLY A 493 13.86 -26.03 9.05
N ALA A 494 14.08 -27.05 8.22
CA ALA A 494 13.16 -27.43 7.15
C ALA A 494 11.81 -27.93 7.70
N ALA A 495 11.82 -28.71 8.80
CA ALA A 495 10.60 -29.19 9.45
C ALA A 495 9.75 -28.06 10.01
N LEU A 496 10.37 -27.04 10.66
CA LEU A 496 9.66 -25.86 11.14
C LEU A 496 9.06 -25.05 9.98
N LEU A 497 9.82 -24.89 8.90
CA LEU A 497 9.33 -24.21 7.70
C LEU A 497 8.20 -24.99 7.03
N PHE A 498 8.33 -26.33 6.94
CA PHE A 498 7.30 -27.20 6.39
C PHE A 498 6.01 -27.14 7.23
N LEU A 499 6.15 -27.17 8.55
CA LEU A 499 5.01 -27.07 9.47
C LEU A 499 4.31 -25.72 9.31
N TYR A 500 5.05 -24.62 9.22
CA TYR A 500 4.50 -23.31 8.92
C TYR A 500 3.78 -23.28 7.55
N ALA A 501 4.45 -23.78 6.52
CA ALA A 501 3.91 -23.83 5.17
C ALA A 501 2.62 -24.65 5.09
N SER A 502 2.59 -25.82 5.74
CA SER A 502 1.42 -26.71 5.76
C SER A 502 0.25 -26.08 6.52
N THR A 503 0.52 -25.43 7.66
CA THR A 503 -0.53 -24.79 8.46
C THR A 503 -1.14 -23.57 7.76
N THR A 504 -0.36 -22.82 6.97
CA THR A 504 -0.83 -21.64 6.23
C THR A 504 -1.26 -21.96 4.79
N GLN A 505 -1.10 -23.19 4.33
CA GLN A 505 -1.46 -23.60 2.96
C GLN A 505 -2.94 -23.41 2.63
N PRO A 506 -3.91 -23.72 3.51
CA PRO A 506 -5.31 -23.49 3.20
C PRO A 506 -5.62 -22.03 2.87
N VAL A 507 -5.01 -21.08 3.60
CA VAL A 507 -5.19 -19.62 3.35
C VAL A 507 -4.64 -19.25 1.98
N ARG A 508 -3.43 -19.71 1.63
CA ARG A 508 -2.85 -19.41 0.31
C ARG A 508 -3.66 -20.04 -0.84
N ALA A 509 -4.13 -21.26 -0.67
CA ALA A 509 -4.98 -21.93 -1.65
C ALA A 509 -6.28 -21.15 -1.87
N TRP A 510 -6.87 -20.70 -0.79
CA TRP A 510 -8.07 -19.89 -0.83
C TRP A 510 -7.84 -18.55 -1.52
N GLN A 511 -6.77 -17.81 -1.16
CA GLN A 511 -6.37 -16.55 -1.80
C GLN A 511 -6.11 -16.73 -3.31
N ALA A 512 -5.53 -17.85 -3.74
CA ALA A 512 -5.29 -18.13 -5.14
C ALA A 512 -6.59 -18.38 -5.95
N SER A 513 -7.65 -18.86 -5.30
CA SER A 513 -8.93 -19.21 -5.93
C SER A 513 -10.02 -18.15 -5.78
N HIS A 514 -9.86 -17.18 -4.88
CA HIS A 514 -10.87 -16.17 -4.58
C HIS A 514 -10.33 -14.76 -4.82
N THR A 515 -11.14 -13.97 -5.51
CA THR A 515 -10.87 -12.54 -5.70
C THR A 515 -11.35 -11.75 -4.48
N LYS A 516 -10.57 -10.79 -4.01
CA LYS A 516 -10.91 -9.98 -2.83
C LYS A 516 -12.24 -9.27 -3.00
N THR A 517 -12.40 -8.50 -4.08
CA THR A 517 -13.68 -7.91 -4.48
C THR A 517 -13.99 -8.28 -5.94
N PRO A 518 -15.04 -9.06 -6.23
CA PRO A 518 -15.28 -9.61 -7.56
C PRO A 518 -15.96 -8.60 -8.51
N HIS A 519 -15.29 -7.48 -8.79
CA HIS A 519 -15.78 -6.44 -9.71
C HIS A 519 -15.87 -6.91 -11.17
N LEU A 520 -14.83 -7.59 -11.64
CA LEU A 520 -14.79 -8.12 -13.01
C LEU A 520 -15.86 -9.21 -13.18
N GLU A 521 -15.93 -10.11 -12.22
CA GLU A 521 -16.86 -11.24 -12.20
C GLU A 521 -18.31 -10.76 -12.23
N SER A 522 -18.65 -9.73 -11.43
CA SER A 522 -19.99 -9.13 -11.44
C SER A 522 -20.31 -8.45 -12.78
N THR A 523 -19.33 -7.81 -13.40
CA THR A 523 -19.48 -7.19 -14.71
C THR A 523 -19.68 -8.26 -15.80
N LEU A 524 -18.91 -9.36 -15.74
CA LEU A 524 -19.04 -10.47 -16.68
C LEU A 524 -20.39 -11.18 -16.53
N LEU A 525 -20.87 -11.40 -15.29
CA LEU A 525 -22.17 -11.97 -15.03
C LEU A 525 -23.29 -11.10 -15.59
N THR A 526 -23.23 -9.79 -15.40
CA THR A 526 -24.19 -8.84 -15.96
C THR A 526 -24.26 -8.94 -17.48
N ARG A 527 -23.12 -9.00 -18.16
CA ARG A 527 -23.04 -9.15 -19.62
C ARG A 527 -23.56 -10.50 -20.11
N SER A 528 -23.22 -11.56 -19.38
CA SER A 528 -23.69 -12.92 -19.69
C SER A 528 -25.21 -12.99 -19.62
N ASN A 529 -25.83 -12.46 -18.57
CA ASN A 529 -27.25 -12.42 -18.38
C ASN A 529 -27.98 -11.64 -19.53
N ALA A 530 -27.31 -10.63 -20.07
CA ALA A 530 -27.81 -9.82 -21.16
C ALA A 530 -27.52 -10.42 -22.54
N GLY A 531 -26.92 -11.62 -22.65
CA GLY A 531 -26.58 -12.27 -23.91
C GLY A 531 -25.39 -11.65 -24.65
N ASP A 532 -24.64 -10.77 -24.02
CA ASP A 532 -23.50 -10.08 -24.66
C ASP A 532 -22.17 -10.31 -23.96
N TYR A 533 -21.46 -11.34 -24.42
CA TYR A 533 -20.15 -11.73 -23.86
C TYR A 533 -18.98 -10.86 -24.33
N ARG A 534 -19.12 -10.07 -25.40
CA ARG A 534 -17.93 -9.54 -26.10
C ARG A 534 -17.81 -8.04 -26.20
N SER A 535 -18.84 -7.27 -25.95
CA SER A 535 -18.80 -5.83 -26.17
C SER A 535 -18.75 -5.01 -24.87
N ARG A 536 -17.61 -4.35 -24.61
CA ARG A 536 -17.52 -3.28 -23.60
C ARG A 536 -18.33 -2.03 -23.97
N LYS A 537 -18.89 -1.99 -25.18
CA LYS A 537 -19.62 -0.86 -25.73
C LYS A 537 -21.14 -1.08 -25.79
N ASN A 538 -21.66 -2.11 -25.13
CA ASN A 538 -23.09 -2.40 -25.25
C ASN A 538 -23.94 -1.32 -24.59
N ARG A 539 -24.39 -0.38 -25.42
CA ARG A 539 -25.32 0.70 -25.03
C ARG A 539 -26.75 0.23 -24.83
N HIS A 540 -27.03 -1.00 -25.18
CA HIS A 540 -28.38 -1.57 -25.07
C HIS A 540 -28.71 -1.93 -23.62
N ILE A 541 -27.71 -2.27 -22.80
CA ILE A 541 -27.88 -2.62 -21.41
C ILE A 541 -27.70 -1.36 -20.53
N LEU A 542 -28.54 -1.22 -19.52
CA LEU A 542 -28.34 -0.26 -18.44
C LEU A 542 -27.74 -0.96 -17.23
N THR A 543 -26.63 -0.44 -16.76
CA THR A 543 -25.95 -0.93 -15.54
C THR A 543 -25.83 0.18 -14.53
N PHE A 544 -26.04 -0.11 -13.25
CA PHE A 544 -25.89 0.86 -12.19
C PHE A 544 -25.21 0.29 -10.94
N SER A 545 -24.73 1.19 -10.10
CA SER A 545 -24.26 0.95 -8.74
C SER A 545 -24.60 2.14 -7.87
N ILE A 546 -24.67 1.92 -6.56
CA ILE A 546 -24.88 2.97 -5.56
C ILE A 546 -23.58 3.24 -4.80
N THR A 547 -22.79 2.20 -4.59
CA THR A 547 -21.47 2.27 -3.93
C THR A 547 -20.34 2.42 -4.95
N ASN A 548 -19.10 2.52 -4.47
CA ASN A 548 -17.90 2.68 -5.28
C ASN A 548 -17.89 1.72 -6.48
N ALA A 549 -17.83 2.34 -7.61
CA ALA A 549 -18.23 1.72 -8.82
C ALA A 549 -17.11 0.97 -9.51
N SER A 550 -17.47 -0.13 -10.11
CA SER A 550 -16.60 -0.89 -11.02
C SER A 550 -16.31 -0.14 -12.33
N TYR A 551 -16.09 1.18 -12.28
CA TYR A 551 -15.78 2.01 -13.46
C TYR A 551 -14.64 1.45 -14.30
N SER A 552 -13.72 0.75 -13.65
CA SER A 552 -12.59 0.13 -14.32
C SER A 552 -12.99 -0.95 -15.30
N TYR A 553 -14.14 -1.60 -15.05
CA TYR A 553 -14.62 -2.74 -15.83
C TYR A 553 -15.87 -2.44 -16.66
N ASP A 554 -16.69 -1.48 -16.21
CA ASP A 554 -17.88 -1.04 -16.94
C ASP A 554 -17.88 0.50 -17.12
N PRO A 555 -17.40 0.98 -18.27
CA PRO A 555 -17.40 2.41 -18.59
C PRO A 555 -18.80 3.05 -18.62
N ASN A 556 -19.84 2.25 -18.87
CA ASN A 556 -21.22 2.74 -19.00
C ASN A 556 -22.00 2.73 -17.69
N LEU A 557 -21.39 2.25 -16.60
CA LEU A 557 -22.02 2.17 -15.30
C LEU A 557 -22.57 3.55 -14.85
N ILE A 558 -23.83 3.55 -14.42
CA ILE A 558 -24.49 4.71 -13.84
C ILE A 558 -24.33 4.62 -12.31
N VAL A 559 -23.83 5.66 -11.68
CA VAL A 559 -23.76 5.74 -10.21
C VAL A 559 -24.92 6.56 -9.70
N LEU A 560 -25.79 5.93 -8.93
CA LEU A 560 -26.96 6.52 -8.34
C LEU A 560 -26.62 7.15 -6.97
N LYS A 561 -27.28 8.23 -6.63
CA LYS A 561 -27.03 9.02 -5.40
C LYS A 561 -28.18 8.96 -4.41
N ASN A 562 -29.37 8.61 -4.88
CA ASN A 562 -30.59 8.62 -4.07
C ASN A 562 -31.64 7.68 -4.67
N PRO A 563 -32.71 7.33 -3.91
CA PRO A 563 -33.75 6.43 -4.38
C PRO A 563 -34.57 6.96 -5.57
N ALA A 564 -34.68 8.28 -5.75
CA ALA A 564 -35.36 8.86 -6.90
C ALA A 564 -34.64 8.56 -8.22
N GLU A 565 -33.31 8.60 -8.20
CA GLU A 565 -32.47 8.24 -9.35
C GLU A 565 -32.66 6.75 -9.72
N LEU A 566 -32.82 5.85 -8.73
CA LEU A 566 -33.10 4.43 -8.96
C LEU A 566 -34.49 4.23 -9.58
N ALA A 567 -35.51 4.87 -9.02
CA ALA A 567 -36.89 4.82 -9.54
C ALA A 567 -36.94 5.35 -10.98
N LEU A 568 -36.32 6.50 -11.23
CA LEU A 568 -36.23 7.08 -12.57
C LEU A 568 -35.58 6.12 -13.58
N LEU A 569 -34.47 5.51 -13.19
CA LEU A 569 -33.74 4.59 -14.06
C LEU A 569 -34.58 3.33 -14.39
N CYS A 570 -35.36 2.81 -13.42
CA CYS A 570 -36.29 1.72 -13.64
C CYS A 570 -37.40 2.10 -14.64
N LEU A 571 -38.02 3.27 -14.47
CA LEU A 571 -39.05 3.79 -15.39
C LEU A 571 -38.49 4.03 -16.81
N GLN A 572 -37.28 4.58 -16.91
CA GLN A 572 -36.61 4.77 -18.19
C GLN A 572 -36.26 3.44 -18.87
N ALA A 573 -35.86 2.43 -18.08
CA ALA A 573 -35.60 1.07 -18.59
C ALA A 573 -36.86 0.45 -19.17
N ASP A 574 -38.01 0.61 -18.53
CA ASP A 574 -39.32 0.15 -19.03
C ASP A 574 -39.70 0.87 -20.32
N ARG A 575 -39.64 2.19 -20.34
CA ARG A 575 -39.96 3.00 -21.49
C ARG A 575 -39.12 2.65 -22.73
N GLU A 576 -37.80 2.45 -22.51
CA GLU A 576 -36.87 2.15 -23.61
C GLU A 576 -36.75 0.66 -23.89
N LYS A 577 -37.45 -0.19 -23.13
CA LYS A 577 -37.40 -1.66 -23.18
C LYS A 577 -35.96 -2.19 -23.11
N ARG A 578 -35.16 -1.62 -22.21
CA ARG A 578 -33.74 -1.95 -21.99
C ARG A 578 -33.57 -2.82 -20.76
N PRO A 579 -32.77 -3.91 -20.84
CA PRO A 579 -32.39 -4.65 -19.63
C PRO A 579 -31.62 -3.76 -18.65
N LEU A 580 -31.96 -3.88 -17.35
CA LEU A 580 -31.35 -3.10 -16.27
C LEU A 580 -30.76 -4.04 -15.21
N TYR A 581 -29.51 -3.80 -14.84
CA TYR A 581 -28.77 -4.59 -13.84
C TYR A 581 -28.08 -3.67 -12.85
N GLY A 582 -28.24 -3.98 -11.55
CA GLY A 582 -27.50 -3.34 -10.47
C GLY A 582 -26.29 -4.22 -10.05
N SER A 583 -25.10 -3.65 -9.97
CA SER A 583 -23.92 -4.34 -9.41
C SER A 583 -23.43 -3.62 -8.17
N LEU A 584 -23.63 -4.23 -6.99
CA LEU A 584 -23.40 -3.61 -5.69
C LEU A 584 -22.48 -4.47 -4.82
N GLY A 585 -21.60 -3.80 -4.09
CA GLY A 585 -20.81 -4.39 -3.02
C GLY A 585 -21.15 -3.72 -1.69
N HIS A 586 -20.54 -4.19 -0.61
CA HIS A 586 -20.69 -3.59 0.73
C HIS A 586 -22.14 -3.42 1.19
N ILE A 587 -22.98 -4.43 0.96
CA ILE A 587 -24.41 -4.37 1.30
C ILE A 587 -24.64 -3.96 2.77
N HIS A 588 -23.78 -4.40 3.67
CA HIS A 588 -23.83 -4.05 5.09
C HIS A 588 -23.65 -2.53 5.35
N LEU A 589 -22.84 -1.83 4.54
CA LEU A 589 -22.72 -0.38 4.63
C LEU A 589 -23.96 0.30 4.05
N MET A 590 -24.54 -0.27 3.01
CA MET A 590 -25.77 0.26 2.41
C MET A 590 -26.96 0.20 3.36
N GLU A 591 -26.99 -0.75 4.30
CA GLU A 591 -28.06 -0.83 5.31
C GLU A 591 -28.11 0.42 6.20
N ASN A 592 -26.95 1.07 6.41
CA ASN A 592 -26.85 2.30 7.17
C ASN A 592 -26.92 3.56 6.29
N ASP A 593 -26.16 3.56 5.17
CA ASP A 593 -25.95 4.76 4.36
C ASP A 593 -27.02 4.96 3.29
N HIS A 594 -27.62 3.87 2.80
CA HIS A 594 -28.57 3.84 1.67
C HIS A 594 -29.76 2.90 1.92
N PRO A 595 -30.44 2.98 3.10
CA PRO A 595 -31.49 2.03 3.47
C PRO A 595 -32.70 2.06 2.52
N ARG A 596 -33.05 3.24 1.95
CA ARG A 596 -34.22 3.40 1.06
C ARG A 596 -33.95 2.78 -0.32
N GLU A 597 -32.76 2.99 -0.86
CA GLU A 597 -32.30 2.37 -2.12
C GLU A 597 -32.22 0.85 -1.97
N LEU A 598 -31.71 0.37 -0.85
CA LEU A 598 -31.60 -1.06 -0.58
C LEU A 598 -32.99 -1.71 -0.40
N ALA A 599 -33.96 -0.99 0.18
CA ALA A 599 -35.33 -1.45 0.27
C ALA A 599 -35.96 -1.65 -1.12
N LEU A 600 -35.77 -0.69 -2.05
CA LEU A 600 -36.22 -0.83 -3.44
C LEU A 600 -35.55 -2.00 -4.17
N LEU A 601 -34.25 -2.23 -3.95
CA LEU A 601 -33.52 -3.32 -4.55
C LEU A 601 -33.92 -4.70 -4.03
N ARG A 602 -34.35 -4.79 -2.79
CA ARG A 602 -34.86 -6.02 -2.16
C ARG A 602 -36.32 -6.29 -2.46
N ASP A 603 -37.02 -5.32 -3.06
CA ASP A 603 -38.41 -5.52 -3.44
C ASP A 603 -38.51 -6.43 -4.68
N GLN A 604 -39.02 -7.64 -4.46
CA GLN A 604 -39.15 -8.65 -5.51
C GLN A 604 -40.11 -8.23 -6.65
N ARG A 605 -40.96 -7.25 -6.43
CA ARG A 605 -41.83 -6.68 -7.47
C ARG A 605 -41.02 -5.89 -8.50
N LEU A 606 -39.92 -5.25 -8.08
CA LEU A 606 -39.02 -4.50 -8.96
C LEU A 606 -37.83 -5.34 -9.41
N PHE A 607 -37.16 -6.02 -8.51
CA PHE A 607 -35.97 -6.82 -8.75
C PHE A 607 -36.21 -8.28 -8.40
N GLY A 608 -36.78 -9.02 -9.35
CA GLY A 608 -37.21 -10.40 -9.12
C GLY A 608 -36.10 -11.41 -8.83
N ARG A 609 -34.84 -11.06 -9.11
CA ARG A 609 -33.69 -11.94 -8.89
C ARG A 609 -32.46 -11.14 -8.44
N SER A 610 -31.71 -11.71 -7.51
CA SER A 610 -30.37 -11.26 -7.19
C SER A 610 -29.42 -12.47 -7.17
N THR A 611 -28.19 -12.25 -7.63
CA THR A 611 -27.15 -13.27 -7.59
C THR A 611 -25.98 -12.74 -6.75
N LYS A 612 -25.63 -13.48 -5.72
CA LYS A 612 -24.46 -13.21 -4.89
C LYS A 612 -23.21 -13.79 -5.55
N ILE A 613 -22.13 -13.02 -5.59
CA ILE A 613 -20.80 -13.43 -6.00
C ILE A 613 -19.89 -13.24 -4.79
N GLY A 614 -19.32 -14.35 -4.29
CA GLY A 614 -18.48 -14.33 -3.10
C GLY A 614 -17.19 -13.56 -3.34
N GLY A 615 -16.90 -12.64 -2.43
CA GLY A 615 -15.61 -11.97 -2.29
C GLY A 615 -14.71 -12.73 -1.30
N ALA A 616 -13.61 -12.08 -0.91
CA ALA A 616 -12.72 -12.62 0.10
C ALA A 616 -13.35 -12.71 1.50
N ASP A 617 -14.40 -11.97 1.73
CA ASP A 617 -15.27 -12.13 2.89
C ASP A 617 -16.66 -11.55 2.57
N ALA A 618 -17.61 -11.77 3.51
CA ALA A 618 -18.98 -11.34 3.35
C ALA A 618 -19.15 -9.82 3.17
N GLY A 619 -18.21 -9.02 3.69
CA GLY A 619 -18.21 -7.58 3.51
C GLY A 619 -17.84 -7.15 2.08
N TRP A 620 -17.12 -7.98 1.37
CA TRP A 620 -16.69 -7.73 -0.01
C TRP A 620 -17.44 -8.56 -1.06
N ASP A 621 -18.47 -9.31 -0.65
CA ASP A 621 -19.40 -9.92 -1.58
C ASP A 621 -20.01 -8.88 -2.50
N ARG A 622 -20.23 -9.26 -3.75
CA ARG A 622 -20.98 -8.46 -4.69
C ARG A 622 -22.29 -9.12 -5.03
N TYR A 623 -23.28 -8.27 -5.27
CA TYR A 623 -24.62 -8.69 -5.64
C TYR A 623 -24.99 -8.11 -7.00
N VAL A 624 -25.46 -8.95 -7.90
CA VAL A 624 -26.04 -8.52 -9.16
C VAL A 624 -27.55 -8.62 -9.04
N PHE A 625 -28.23 -7.47 -9.02
CA PHE A 625 -29.67 -7.35 -9.02
C PHE A 625 -30.18 -7.28 -10.45
N ILE A 626 -31.19 -8.08 -10.77
CA ILE A 626 -31.78 -8.18 -12.09
C ILE A 626 -33.16 -7.54 -12.02
N TYR A 627 -33.34 -6.45 -12.74
CA TYR A 627 -34.61 -5.73 -12.81
C TYR A 627 -35.66 -6.55 -13.58
N THR A 628 -36.92 -6.53 -13.13
CA THR A 628 -38.06 -7.17 -13.79
C THR A 628 -38.65 -6.21 -14.82
N PRO A 629 -38.51 -6.45 -16.15
CA PRO A 629 -39.01 -5.52 -17.14
C PRO A 629 -40.51 -5.26 -17.01
N GLY A 630 -40.92 -4.01 -17.15
CA GLY A 630 -42.31 -3.57 -17.05
C GLY A 630 -42.85 -3.43 -15.63
N SER A 631 -42.03 -3.66 -14.59
CA SER A 631 -42.49 -3.60 -13.22
C SER A 631 -42.60 -2.17 -12.68
N ALA A 632 -41.71 -1.25 -13.07
CA ALA A 632 -41.71 0.11 -12.55
C ALA A 632 -42.95 0.90 -12.99
N SER A 633 -43.47 0.67 -14.20
CA SER A 633 -44.69 1.31 -14.67
C SER A 633 -45.98 0.90 -13.89
N LYS A 634 -45.86 -0.18 -13.10
CA LYS A 634 -46.98 -0.69 -12.25
C LYS A 634 -46.67 -0.52 -10.76
N TYR A 635 -45.49 -0.04 -10.42
CA TYR A 635 -45.04 0.09 -9.05
C TYR A 635 -45.43 1.45 -8.46
N ASP A 636 -45.98 1.43 -7.27
CA ASP A 636 -46.32 2.65 -6.53
C ASP A 636 -45.07 3.16 -5.76
N PHE A 637 -44.42 4.17 -6.31
CA PHE A 637 -43.23 4.79 -5.69
C PHE A 637 -43.58 5.78 -4.58
N THR A 638 -44.87 6.11 -4.33
CA THR A 638 -45.27 7.10 -3.31
C THR A 638 -44.89 6.65 -1.90
N SER A 639 -44.79 5.36 -1.65
CA SER A 639 -44.37 4.79 -0.37
C SER A 639 -42.85 4.84 -0.15
N ALA A 640 -42.07 5.02 -1.21
CA ALA A 640 -40.62 4.96 -1.16
C ALA A 640 -39.94 6.32 -1.41
N LEU A 641 -40.63 7.25 -2.07
CA LEU A 641 -40.10 8.56 -2.45
C LEU A 641 -40.86 9.70 -1.76
N THR A 642 -40.17 10.79 -1.51
CA THR A 642 -40.79 12.05 -1.07
C THR A 642 -41.54 12.72 -2.22
N PRO A 643 -42.48 13.67 -1.95
CA PRO A 643 -43.17 14.42 -3.00
C PRO A 643 -42.22 15.15 -3.96
N ASP A 644 -41.13 15.75 -3.45
CA ASP A 644 -40.15 16.44 -4.27
C ASP A 644 -39.35 15.46 -5.16
N GLU A 645 -39.03 14.27 -4.64
CA GLU A 645 -38.39 13.21 -5.41
C GLU A 645 -39.30 12.69 -6.52
N LEU A 646 -40.58 12.53 -6.26
CA LEU A 646 -41.57 12.12 -7.27
C LEU A 646 -41.69 13.18 -8.36
N ALA A 647 -41.81 14.45 -8.01
CA ALA A 647 -41.86 15.55 -8.97
C ALA A 647 -40.59 15.60 -9.83
N TRP A 648 -39.42 15.34 -9.22
CA TRP A 648 -38.16 15.25 -9.96
C TRP A 648 -38.15 14.06 -10.94
N VAL A 649 -38.67 12.91 -10.54
CA VAL A 649 -38.78 11.71 -11.39
C VAL A 649 -39.68 12.00 -12.60
N GLU A 650 -40.87 12.58 -12.36
CA GLU A 650 -41.84 12.94 -13.42
C GLU A 650 -41.23 13.92 -14.44
N ALA A 651 -40.51 14.93 -13.96
CA ALA A 651 -39.85 15.94 -14.82
C ALA A 651 -38.72 15.35 -15.69
N ASN A 652 -38.17 14.18 -15.34
CA ASN A 652 -37.03 13.58 -16.02
C ASN A 652 -37.32 12.25 -16.72
N VAL A 653 -38.47 11.62 -16.48
CA VAL A 653 -38.80 10.27 -17.01
C VAL A 653 -38.75 10.22 -18.55
N MET A 654 -39.09 11.32 -19.23
CA MET A 654 -39.05 11.41 -20.69
C MET A 654 -37.65 11.63 -21.26
N LYS A 655 -36.66 11.97 -20.46
CA LYS A 655 -35.28 12.13 -20.89
C LYS A 655 -34.60 10.77 -21.03
N ARG A 656 -33.52 10.70 -21.84
CA ARG A 656 -32.70 9.49 -21.89
C ARG A 656 -31.85 9.33 -20.65
N PRO A 657 -31.60 8.10 -20.15
CA PRO A 657 -30.75 7.87 -18.98
C PRO A 657 -29.38 8.55 -19.13
N GLU A 658 -28.78 8.42 -20.31
CA GLU A 658 -27.48 8.98 -20.61
C GLU A 658 -27.40 10.51 -20.47
N ALA A 659 -28.50 11.21 -20.70
CA ALA A 659 -28.58 12.68 -20.57
C ALA A 659 -28.80 13.14 -19.13
N VAL A 660 -29.51 12.33 -18.32
CA VAL A 660 -29.81 12.69 -16.92
C VAL A 660 -28.59 12.43 -16.01
N PHE A 661 -27.98 11.26 -16.17
CA PHE A 661 -26.90 10.82 -15.29
C PHE A 661 -25.50 11.29 -15.76
N THR A 662 -25.35 12.62 -15.89
CA THR A 662 -24.08 13.24 -16.30
C THR A 662 -23.35 13.87 -15.13
N GLU A 663 -22.01 13.84 -15.14
CA GLU A 663 -21.23 14.68 -14.21
C GLU A 663 -21.26 16.14 -14.67
N LYS A 664 -21.72 17.03 -13.80
CA LYS A 664 -21.56 18.48 -14.04
C LYS A 664 -20.06 18.82 -14.08
N LYS A 665 -19.63 19.59 -15.07
CA LYS A 665 -18.27 20.15 -15.06
C LYS A 665 -18.13 21.02 -13.80
N LYS A 666 -17.31 20.58 -12.85
CA LYS A 666 -16.84 21.39 -11.73
C LYS A 666 -15.62 22.19 -12.12
#